data_0bcf1723691932c4c355527668933509
#
_entry.id   0bcf1723691932c4c355527668933509
#
_cell.length_a   1.000
_cell.length_b   1.000
_cell.length_c   1.000
_cell.angle_alpha   90.00
_cell.angle_beta   90.00
_cell.angle_gamma   90.00
#
_symmetry.space_group_name_H-M   'P 1'
#
loop_
_entity.id
_entity.type
_entity.pdbx_description
1 polymer ?
#
loop_
_entity_poly.entity_id
_entity_poly.type
_entity_poly.pdbx_seq_one_letter_code
_entity_poly.pdbx_strand_id
1 'polypeptide(L)'
;AGYLFHGQLKGNLNVDNRLPEGVTGALVMDGSADISGTFTQENGRLTLQGHPVIHAYNTQSVADKLAASGDHSVLTQPTSFSQEDWENRSFTFDRLSLKNTDFGLGRNATLNTTLEATDSTVTLGDSRVFIDKNDGNGTAFTLEEGTSEAVKDTDRSVFNGSAVLNGKTTLDIMNATFNGDISGHTGSHVELLRRSFWNMTKSSTLDSFRSKGGTLSLVTDNWSPKTLTVNTLHASSMNIAMGVSTADNTGDRIDILNKATGGHNTLDLSSLFDQTVTLKNDLTLASAPVGTSHGYFSFASLNRGFTVYTPDTQVQEKDGRVYWQLKSHAGTTESQVSTDVSDDVTDTTSPVAPNTGSTGSTGADGIVSEGNNSRSVMPSSDSPAENAGTTVNGSSLFKGADNTSLLKKARAMFAAREFILSDSADRWTQVVDNSDADGGAWAMAGYSHGGYDDFSLNQSGLNVGFRQSAAGNAWWGMGAEFYRGHSSTDDYRDDFSLWGVHALAGKSFAGGLFVDGMAGYRELSEDYSIQGELSDLSGRAKSHILTAGIRGGWKMHAAPLDMSITPTVSLNGARVNGNRLQGRERSVELHDGDALWLKAGVEAEKVSGNMTLKAGIWRNITLNDMPGMTLRDDWKARHYDAEKADRYTVSFGLNGKLTEKLSVQAKVNSSIDGYFKTDAEGILGIRYDF
;
A
#
# COMPACT_ATOMS: atom_id res chain seq x y z
N ALA A 1 5.57 -45.60 25.92
CA ALA A 1 7.01 -45.37 26.08
C ALA A 1 7.50 -44.51 24.97
N GLY A 2 8.34 -43.54 25.28
CA GLY A 2 8.94 -42.62 24.30
C GLY A 2 10.46 -42.68 24.39
N TYR A 3 11.09 -42.42 23.27
CA TYR A 3 12.53 -42.28 23.18
C TYR A 3 12.86 -40.86 22.69
N LEU A 4 13.77 -40.20 23.38
CA LEU A 4 14.32 -38.91 22.98
C LEU A 4 15.74 -39.10 22.47
N PHE A 5 15.98 -38.68 21.23
CA PHE A 5 17.32 -38.54 20.70
C PHE A 5 17.67 -37.03 20.64
N HIS A 6 18.60 -36.63 21.48
CA HIS A 6 19.11 -35.25 21.48
C HIS A 6 20.56 -35.25 21.03
N GLY A 7 20.82 -34.61 19.91
CA GLY A 7 22.17 -34.54 19.33
C GLY A 7 22.18 -34.51 17.82
N GLN A 8 23.34 -34.82 17.28
CA GLN A 8 23.58 -34.86 15.82
C GLN A 8 23.82 -36.28 15.35
N LEU A 9 23.07 -36.70 14.33
CA LEU A 9 23.25 -37.97 13.64
C LEU A 9 23.87 -37.70 12.26
N LYS A 10 25.08 -38.14 12.02
CA LYS A 10 25.81 -37.84 10.78
C LYS A 10 26.59 -39.02 10.25
N GLY A 11 26.55 -39.23 8.94
CA GLY A 11 27.37 -40.25 8.27
C GLY A 11 26.60 -41.06 7.24
N ASN A 12 27.28 -42.11 6.73
CA ASN A 12 26.72 -43.08 5.78
C ASN A 12 26.10 -44.22 6.56
N LEU A 13 24.83 -44.14 6.86
CA LEU A 13 24.14 -45.14 7.65
C LEU A 13 22.66 -45.19 7.33
N ASN A 14 22.02 -46.30 7.61
CA ASN A 14 20.58 -46.46 7.64
C ASN A 14 20.11 -46.48 9.09
N VAL A 15 18.94 -45.86 9.34
CA VAL A 15 18.23 -45.97 10.63
C VAL A 15 17.00 -46.81 10.38
N ASP A 16 16.82 -47.83 11.19
CA ASP A 16 15.71 -48.78 11.10
C ASP A 16 14.98 -48.85 12.45
N ASN A 17 13.84 -48.14 12.57
CA ASN A 17 13.00 -48.11 13.78
C ASN A 17 11.65 -48.76 13.49
N ARG A 18 11.57 -50.04 13.72
CA ARG A 18 10.36 -50.85 13.51
C ARG A 18 9.79 -51.29 14.82
N LEU A 19 8.62 -50.77 15.16
CA LEU A 19 7.90 -51.20 16.34
C LEU A 19 6.92 -52.32 16.00
N PRO A 20 6.64 -53.26 16.91
CA PRO A 20 5.60 -54.26 16.72
C PRO A 20 4.23 -53.59 16.46
N GLU A 21 3.39 -54.28 15.72
CA GLU A 21 2.04 -53.84 15.43
C GLU A 21 1.25 -53.60 16.74
N GLY A 22 0.53 -52.47 16.81
CA GLY A 22 -0.24 -52.09 17.99
C GLY A 22 0.57 -51.42 19.11
N VAL A 23 1.87 -51.30 18.98
CA VAL A 23 2.70 -50.56 19.95
C VAL A 23 2.65 -49.05 19.66
N THR A 24 2.21 -48.29 20.64
CA THR A 24 2.17 -46.85 20.63
C THR A 24 3.46 -46.24 21.22
N GLY A 25 4.56 -46.41 20.54
CA GLY A 25 5.83 -45.80 20.92
C GLY A 25 6.09 -44.51 20.14
N ALA A 26 6.79 -43.58 20.74
CA ALA A 26 7.21 -42.34 20.07
C ALA A 26 8.73 -42.23 20.09
N LEU A 27 9.30 -41.90 18.92
CA LEU A 27 10.67 -41.42 18.77
C LEU A 27 10.64 -39.93 18.49
N VAL A 28 11.24 -39.16 19.36
CA VAL A 28 11.41 -37.72 19.19
C VAL A 28 12.88 -37.44 18.93
N MET A 29 13.18 -36.84 17.80
CA MET A 29 14.51 -36.32 17.47
C MET A 29 14.55 -34.83 17.70
N ASP A 30 15.34 -34.45 18.68
CA ASP A 30 15.60 -33.06 19.04
C ASP A 30 17.08 -32.77 18.78
N GLY A 31 17.38 -32.23 17.64
CA GLY A 31 18.75 -31.99 17.21
C GLY A 31 18.82 -31.81 15.70
N SER A 32 19.77 -32.47 15.08
CA SER A 32 19.93 -32.47 13.64
C SER A 32 20.38 -33.83 13.11
N ALA A 33 20.12 -34.07 11.84
CA ALA A 33 20.60 -35.25 11.16
C ALA A 33 21.07 -34.92 9.76
N ASP A 34 22.15 -35.54 9.33
CA ASP A 34 22.67 -35.49 7.97
C ASP A 34 23.22 -36.85 7.64
N ILE A 35 22.37 -37.72 7.12
CA ILE A 35 22.74 -39.09 6.77
C ILE A 35 22.57 -39.39 5.27
N SER A 36 23.58 -40.04 4.70
CA SER A 36 23.50 -40.67 3.38
C SER A 36 22.95 -42.08 3.56
N GLY A 37 21.64 -42.23 3.51
CA GLY A 37 20.94 -43.46 3.73
C GLY A 37 19.46 -43.28 3.98
N THR A 38 18.79 -44.38 4.28
CA THR A 38 17.35 -44.41 4.52
C THR A 38 17.05 -44.39 6.02
N PHE A 39 16.13 -43.55 6.41
CA PHE A 39 15.48 -43.59 7.71
C PHE A 39 14.13 -44.31 7.54
N THR A 40 13.94 -45.42 8.24
CA THR A 40 12.72 -46.22 8.20
C THR A 40 12.05 -46.18 9.55
N GLN A 41 10.76 -45.77 9.55
CA GLN A 41 9.88 -45.89 10.73
C GLN A 41 8.67 -46.76 10.36
N GLU A 42 8.44 -47.78 11.11
CA GLU A 42 7.26 -48.63 11.00
C GLU A 42 6.54 -48.71 12.34
N ASN A 43 5.25 -48.37 12.33
CA ASN A 43 4.39 -48.21 13.51
C ASN A 43 4.83 -47.08 14.45
N GLY A 44 3.93 -46.69 15.35
CA GLY A 44 4.18 -45.68 16.36
C GLY A 44 4.30 -44.27 15.78
N ARG A 45 5.08 -43.45 16.45
CA ARG A 45 5.23 -42.04 16.15
C ARG A 45 6.70 -41.64 15.92
N LEU A 46 6.94 -40.83 14.95
CA LEU A 46 8.22 -40.16 14.73
C LEU A 46 8.02 -38.64 14.66
N THR A 47 8.72 -37.90 15.50
CA THR A 47 8.73 -36.46 15.49
C THR A 47 10.14 -35.94 15.27
N LEU A 48 10.31 -35.10 14.27
CA LEU A 48 11.52 -34.30 14.05
C LEU A 48 11.20 -32.89 14.59
N GLN A 49 11.75 -32.57 15.74
CA GLN A 49 11.31 -31.40 16.49
C GLN A 49 12.21 -30.20 16.22
N GLY A 50 11.61 -29.10 15.77
CA GLY A 50 12.31 -27.86 15.53
C GLY A 50 12.61 -27.07 16.80
N HIS A 51 11.85 -27.36 17.86
CA HIS A 51 12.10 -26.82 19.20
C HIS A 51 12.73 -27.90 20.08
N PRO A 52 13.57 -27.51 21.05
CA PRO A 52 14.10 -28.44 22.00
C PRO A 52 12.96 -29.04 22.84
N VAL A 53 13.13 -30.27 23.29
CA VAL A 53 12.20 -30.90 24.22
C VAL A 53 12.23 -30.15 25.54
N ILE A 54 11.06 -29.78 26.04
CA ILE A 54 10.94 -29.07 27.30
C ILE A 54 11.08 -30.08 28.44
N HIS A 55 12.06 -29.87 29.31
CA HIS A 55 12.24 -30.68 30.52
C HIS A 55 11.40 -30.10 31.64
N ALA A 56 10.45 -30.88 32.10
CA ALA A 56 9.48 -30.50 33.16
C ALA A 56 9.88 -30.88 34.58
N TYR A 57 11.12 -31.25 34.78
CA TYR A 57 11.58 -31.61 36.11
C TYR A 57 12.21 -30.42 36.86
N ASN A 58 12.12 -30.46 38.19
CA ASN A 58 12.79 -29.46 39.00
C ASN A 58 14.30 -29.74 39.02
N THR A 59 15.04 -28.91 38.32
CA THR A 59 16.49 -29.02 38.16
C THR A 59 17.24 -29.02 39.49
N GLN A 60 16.76 -28.29 40.48
CA GLN A 60 17.38 -28.29 41.83
C GLN A 60 17.27 -29.65 42.53
N SER A 61 16.08 -30.27 42.49
CA SER A 61 15.86 -31.57 43.04
C SER A 61 16.70 -32.67 42.37
N VAL A 62 16.84 -32.60 41.07
CA VAL A 62 17.70 -33.51 40.29
C VAL A 62 19.17 -33.28 40.61
N ALA A 63 19.62 -32.00 40.65
CA ALA A 63 20.98 -31.63 41.01
C ALA A 63 21.35 -32.13 42.42
N ASP A 64 20.47 -32.00 43.39
CA ASP A 64 20.66 -32.49 44.77
C ASP A 64 20.80 -34.02 44.83
N LYS A 65 19.97 -34.75 44.08
CA LYS A 65 20.05 -36.21 43.98
C LYS A 65 21.32 -36.69 43.31
N LEU A 66 21.72 -36.02 42.24
CA LEU A 66 22.95 -36.35 41.52
C LEU A 66 24.20 -35.99 42.30
N ALA A 67 24.20 -34.89 43.02
CA ALA A 67 25.27 -34.53 43.93
C ALA A 67 25.44 -35.57 45.05
N ALA A 68 24.33 -36.13 45.57
CA ALA A 68 24.30 -37.18 46.53
C ALA A 68 24.78 -38.54 45.95
N SER A 69 24.61 -38.80 44.66
CA SER A 69 25.07 -40.01 43.97
C SER A 69 26.50 -39.95 43.46
N GLY A 70 27.12 -38.74 43.41
CA GLY A 70 28.45 -38.53 42.85
C GLY A 70 28.52 -38.57 41.34
N ASP A 71 27.40 -38.68 40.63
CA ASP A 71 27.32 -38.66 39.18
C ASP A 71 26.98 -37.25 38.66
N HIS A 72 27.93 -36.61 38.01
CA HIS A 72 27.80 -35.25 37.46
C HIS A 72 27.52 -35.23 35.96
N SER A 73 27.39 -36.38 35.30
CA SER A 73 27.27 -36.46 33.84
C SER A 73 25.96 -35.89 33.26
N VAL A 74 24.94 -35.70 34.12
CA VAL A 74 23.60 -35.24 33.74
C VAL A 74 23.35 -33.78 34.08
N LEU A 75 24.31 -33.08 34.69
CA LEU A 75 24.15 -31.70 35.19
C LEU A 75 24.38 -30.61 34.14
N THR A 76 24.65 -30.94 32.88
CA THR A 76 24.99 -29.99 31.84
C THR A 76 23.82 -29.63 30.95
N GLN A 77 22.60 -29.96 31.29
CA GLN A 77 21.42 -29.58 30.53
C GLN A 77 21.07 -28.10 30.80
N PRO A 78 20.97 -27.26 29.77
CA PRO A 78 20.57 -25.88 30.00
C PRO A 78 19.14 -25.81 30.55
N THR A 79 18.95 -24.99 31.57
CA THR A 79 17.65 -24.78 32.21
C THR A 79 16.80 -23.72 31.51
N SER A 80 17.40 -23.01 30.57
CA SER A 80 16.74 -22.04 29.69
C SER A 80 17.25 -22.23 28.27
N PHE A 81 16.32 -22.13 27.33
CA PHE A 81 16.66 -22.17 25.91
C PHE A 81 16.89 -20.78 25.37
N SER A 82 17.99 -20.59 24.63
CA SER A 82 18.25 -19.35 23.91
C SER A 82 17.46 -19.33 22.59
N GLN A 83 17.39 -18.16 21.95
CA GLN A 83 16.79 -18.06 20.61
C GLN A 83 17.52 -18.97 19.60
N GLU A 84 18.81 -19.14 19.74
CA GLU A 84 19.64 -20.02 18.90
C GLU A 84 19.26 -21.49 19.00
N ASP A 85 18.78 -21.94 20.15
CA ASP A 85 18.31 -23.31 20.35
C ASP A 85 17.04 -23.64 19.54
N TRP A 86 16.33 -22.61 19.07
CA TRP A 86 15.09 -22.71 18.32
C TRP A 86 15.29 -22.55 16.82
N GLU A 87 16.47 -22.15 16.38
CA GLU A 87 16.76 -21.84 14.99
C GLU A 87 17.46 -23.00 14.28
N ASN A 88 17.14 -23.16 12.98
CA ASN A 88 17.90 -24.00 12.03
C ASN A 88 18.04 -25.48 12.37
N ARG A 89 17.01 -26.10 12.91
CA ARG A 89 16.97 -27.56 13.02
C ARG A 89 16.84 -28.17 11.63
N SER A 90 17.84 -28.90 11.18
CA SER A 90 17.90 -29.48 9.86
C SER A 90 18.06 -31.00 9.91
N PHE A 91 17.22 -31.68 9.15
CA PHE A 91 17.22 -33.14 9.03
C PHE A 91 17.35 -33.50 7.55
N THR A 92 18.41 -34.20 7.19
CA THR A 92 18.68 -34.63 5.83
C THR A 92 18.82 -36.14 5.78
N PHE A 93 17.98 -36.77 4.97
CA PHE A 93 18.02 -38.20 4.68
C PHE A 93 17.94 -38.40 3.17
N ASP A 94 18.63 -39.37 2.61
CA ASP A 94 18.43 -39.75 1.21
C ASP A 94 16.98 -40.20 0.98
N ARG A 95 16.43 -40.93 1.96
CA ARG A 95 15.07 -41.41 1.93
C ARG A 95 14.49 -41.47 3.34
N LEU A 96 13.25 -41.05 3.50
CA LEU A 96 12.43 -41.26 4.71
C LEU A 96 11.27 -42.19 4.34
N SER A 97 11.28 -43.40 4.89
CA SER A 97 10.27 -44.45 4.66
C SER A 97 9.40 -44.59 5.91
N LEU A 98 8.11 -44.27 5.79
CA LEU A 98 7.13 -44.34 6.85
C LEU A 98 6.05 -45.37 6.52
N LYS A 99 5.73 -46.24 7.49
CA LYS A 99 4.63 -47.16 7.37
C LYS A 99 3.83 -47.21 8.69
N ASN A 100 2.51 -47.05 8.55
CA ASN A 100 1.61 -47.04 9.69
C ASN A 100 2.13 -46.12 10.83
N THR A 101 2.60 -44.94 10.47
CA THR A 101 3.32 -44.02 11.36
C THR A 101 2.59 -42.68 11.45
N ASP A 102 2.51 -42.12 12.66
CA ASP A 102 2.21 -40.70 12.85
C ASP A 102 3.52 -39.91 12.87
N PHE A 103 3.75 -39.16 11.79
CA PHE A 103 4.96 -38.37 11.63
C PHE A 103 4.67 -36.88 11.79
N GLY A 104 5.51 -36.17 12.52
CA GLY A 104 5.46 -34.73 12.66
C GLY A 104 6.81 -34.07 12.41
N LEU A 105 6.80 -33.04 11.55
CA LEU A 105 7.90 -32.08 11.42
C LEU A 105 7.52 -30.81 12.20
N GLY A 106 8.22 -30.55 13.28
CA GLY A 106 7.93 -29.43 14.18
C GLY A 106 8.30 -28.08 13.63
N ARG A 107 7.96 -27.02 14.37
CA ARG A 107 8.25 -25.63 14.02
C ARG A 107 9.76 -25.41 13.83
N ASN A 108 10.13 -24.50 12.93
CA ASN A 108 11.52 -24.14 12.60
C ASN A 108 12.40 -25.31 12.14
N ALA A 109 11.82 -26.47 11.85
CA ALA A 109 12.56 -27.60 11.34
C ALA A 109 12.55 -27.61 9.81
N THR A 110 13.70 -27.97 9.25
CA THR A 110 13.86 -28.23 7.82
C THR A 110 14.12 -29.72 7.59
N LEU A 111 13.35 -30.33 6.70
CA LEU A 111 13.52 -31.72 6.29
C LEU A 111 13.86 -31.78 4.80
N ASN A 112 15.02 -32.33 4.51
CA ASN A 112 15.50 -32.58 3.14
C ASN A 112 15.52 -34.07 2.90
N THR A 113 14.61 -34.58 2.08
CA THR A 113 14.51 -36.02 1.84
C THR A 113 13.61 -36.35 0.65
N THR A 114 13.68 -37.59 0.20
CA THR A 114 12.60 -38.21 -0.56
C THR A 114 11.73 -39.00 0.40
N LEU A 115 10.47 -38.57 0.56
CA LEU A 115 9.51 -39.20 1.45
C LEU A 115 8.72 -40.27 0.73
N GLU A 116 8.62 -41.46 1.33
CA GLU A 116 7.66 -42.49 0.99
C GLU A 116 6.85 -42.86 2.22
N ALA A 117 5.56 -42.61 2.19
CA ALA A 117 4.68 -42.87 3.31
C ALA A 117 3.54 -43.79 2.90
N THR A 118 3.29 -44.81 3.71
CA THR A 118 2.21 -45.78 3.50
C THR A 118 1.36 -45.87 4.73
N ASP A 119 0.03 -45.75 4.60
CA ASP A 119 -0.93 -45.81 5.69
C ASP A 119 -0.53 -44.97 6.92
N SER A 120 -0.01 -43.78 6.64
CA SER A 120 0.60 -42.90 7.63
C SER A 120 -0.06 -41.52 7.64
N THR A 121 0.09 -40.80 8.74
CA THR A 121 -0.24 -39.39 8.84
C THR A 121 1.04 -38.57 8.92
N VAL A 122 1.23 -37.65 7.99
CA VAL A 122 2.42 -36.79 7.91
C VAL A 122 1.97 -35.36 8.13
N THR A 123 2.44 -34.73 9.19
CA THR A 123 2.13 -33.34 9.53
C THR A 123 3.39 -32.48 9.42
N LEU A 124 3.39 -31.53 8.51
CA LEU A 124 4.45 -30.54 8.36
C LEU A 124 4.02 -29.23 9.04
N GLY A 125 4.91 -28.67 9.84
CA GLY A 125 4.60 -27.53 10.70
C GLY A 125 3.75 -27.95 11.91
N ASP A 126 4.06 -29.10 12.45
CA ASP A 126 3.35 -29.66 13.63
C ASP A 126 3.56 -28.73 14.85
N SER A 127 2.46 -28.22 15.37
CA SER A 127 2.47 -27.35 16.55
C SER A 127 2.56 -28.10 17.89
N ARG A 128 2.47 -29.42 17.85
CA ARG A 128 2.60 -30.24 19.03
C ARG A 128 4.02 -30.23 19.58
N VAL A 129 4.17 -30.06 20.87
CA VAL A 129 5.45 -30.04 21.58
C VAL A 129 5.52 -31.23 22.51
N PHE A 130 6.66 -31.90 22.53
CA PHE A 130 6.89 -32.99 23.47
C PHE A 130 7.57 -32.47 24.73
N ILE A 131 7.12 -32.97 25.87
CA ILE A 131 7.65 -32.61 27.18
C ILE A 131 8.22 -33.90 27.82
N ASP A 132 9.47 -33.82 28.22
CA ASP A 132 10.08 -34.86 29.04
C ASP A 132 9.69 -34.65 30.49
N LYS A 133 8.86 -35.53 30.99
CA LYS A 133 8.46 -35.58 32.42
C LYS A 133 9.30 -36.57 33.16
N ASN A 134 10.41 -36.12 33.68
CA ASN A 134 11.21 -36.88 34.62
C ASN A 134 10.85 -36.44 36.04
N ASP A 135 10.15 -37.30 36.77
CA ASP A 135 9.75 -37.06 38.16
C ASP A 135 10.88 -37.30 39.18
N GLY A 136 12.06 -37.65 38.69
CA GLY A 136 13.24 -37.91 39.51
C GLY A 136 13.19 -39.22 40.32
N ASN A 137 12.16 -40.05 40.13
CA ASN A 137 11.98 -41.28 40.87
C ASN A 137 12.29 -42.56 40.09
N GLY A 138 12.62 -42.47 38.83
CA GLY A 138 12.82 -43.63 37.99
C GLY A 138 13.81 -43.43 36.86
N THR A 139 14.23 -44.54 36.28
CA THR A 139 15.13 -44.61 35.14
C THR A 139 14.40 -44.53 33.80
N ALA A 140 13.10 -44.25 33.78
CA ALA A 140 12.31 -44.15 32.54
C ALA A 140 11.89 -42.70 32.32
N PHE A 141 12.28 -42.17 31.19
CA PHE A 141 11.76 -40.89 30.66
C PHE A 141 10.37 -41.11 30.06
N THR A 142 9.44 -40.26 30.43
CA THR A 142 8.11 -40.22 29.82
C THR A 142 8.01 -38.96 28.95
N LEU A 143 7.79 -39.15 27.66
CA LEU A 143 7.47 -38.07 26.73
C LEU A 143 5.96 -37.90 26.68
N GLU A 144 5.48 -36.72 27.01
CA GLU A 144 4.06 -36.38 26.91
C GLU A 144 3.88 -35.24 25.89
N GLU A 145 2.77 -35.29 25.18
CA GLU A 145 2.35 -34.21 24.28
C GLU A 145 1.91 -33.01 25.14
N GLY A 146 2.61 -31.90 24.95
CA GLY A 146 2.27 -30.63 25.58
C GLY A 146 1.17 -29.88 24.84
N THR A 147 0.72 -28.78 25.44
CA THR A 147 -0.20 -27.86 24.79
C THR A 147 0.51 -27.18 23.63
N SER A 148 -0.14 -27.16 22.44
CA SER A 148 0.36 -26.43 21.27
C SER A 148 0.27 -24.94 21.55
N GLU A 149 1.37 -24.22 21.37
CA GLU A 149 1.36 -22.79 21.23
C GLU A 149 0.97 -22.38 19.80
N ALA A 150 0.40 -21.18 19.65
CA ALA A 150 0.12 -20.63 18.32
C ALA A 150 1.42 -20.48 17.54
N VAL A 151 1.47 -21.08 16.35
CA VAL A 151 2.64 -21.03 15.48
C VAL A 151 2.67 -19.66 14.79
N LYS A 152 3.79 -18.95 14.87
CA LYS A 152 4.01 -17.67 14.19
C LYS A 152 4.43 -17.90 12.74
N ASP A 153 4.20 -16.93 11.86
CA ASP A 153 4.63 -17.02 10.46
C ASP A 153 6.15 -17.22 10.32
N THR A 154 6.94 -16.73 11.27
CA THR A 154 8.39 -16.91 11.34
C THR A 154 8.83 -18.32 11.72
N ASP A 155 7.91 -19.13 12.26
CA ASP A 155 8.18 -20.49 12.74
C ASP A 155 7.81 -21.57 11.71
N ARG A 156 7.66 -21.17 10.46
CA ARG A 156 7.26 -22.08 9.38
C ARG A 156 8.31 -23.14 9.12
N SER A 157 7.87 -24.41 9.09
CA SER A 157 8.72 -25.54 8.74
C SER A 157 8.93 -25.62 7.22
N VAL A 158 10.02 -26.24 6.80
CA VAL A 158 10.36 -26.39 5.37
C VAL A 158 10.60 -27.87 5.06
N PHE A 159 9.94 -28.37 4.03
CA PHE A 159 10.22 -29.67 3.42
C PHE A 159 10.78 -29.45 2.03
N ASN A 160 11.93 -30.06 1.74
CA ASN A 160 12.56 -30.05 0.43
C ASN A 160 12.71 -31.47 -0.09
N GLY A 161 12.04 -31.77 -1.19
CA GLY A 161 12.15 -33.07 -1.86
C GLY A 161 10.82 -33.58 -2.42
N SER A 162 10.82 -34.80 -2.89
CA SER A 162 9.64 -35.46 -3.43
C SER A 162 8.92 -36.26 -2.34
N ALA A 163 7.61 -36.39 -2.46
CA ALA A 163 6.79 -37.24 -1.59
C ALA A 163 5.97 -38.24 -2.41
N VAL A 164 5.98 -39.49 -1.99
CA VAL A 164 5.11 -40.55 -2.49
C VAL A 164 4.19 -40.99 -1.38
N LEU A 165 2.90 -40.93 -1.62
CA LEU A 165 1.85 -41.24 -0.64
C LEU A 165 1.08 -42.46 -1.10
N ASN A 166 1.12 -43.52 -0.30
CA ASN A 166 0.48 -44.79 -0.60
C ASN A 166 -0.59 -45.13 0.44
N GLY A 167 -1.62 -45.85 0.01
CA GLY A 167 -2.69 -46.30 0.90
C GLY A 167 -3.43 -45.13 1.56
N LYS A 168 -3.86 -45.33 2.79
CA LYS A 168 -4.57 -44.29 3.57
C LYS A 168 -3.58 -43.32 4.24
N THR A 169 -2.80 -42.65 3.45
CA THR A 169 -1.84 -41.65 3.91
C THR A 169 -2.41 -40.26 3.78
N THR A 170 -2.28 -39.45 4.83
CA THR A 170 -2.60 -38.04 4.82
C THR A 170 -1.33 -37.21 4.96
N LEU A 171 -1.14 -36.24 4.09
CA LEU A 171 -0.10 -35.22 4.20
C LEU A 171 -0.75 -33.87 4.51
N ASP A 172 -0.49 -33.38 5.72
CA ASP A 172 -0.98 -32.10 6.19
C ASP A 172 0.13 -31.05 6.14
N ILE A 173 0.00 -30.08 5.25
CA ILE A 173 0.90 -28.93 5.15
C ILE A 173 0.22 -27.80 5.96
N MET A 174 0.57 -27.70 7.24
CA MET A 174 -0.15 -26.83 8.18
C MET A 174 0.46 -25.44 8.29
N ASN A 175 1.65 -25.32 8.79
CA ASN A 175 2.39 -24.06 8.84
C ASN A 175 3.78 -24.32 8.30
N ALA A 176 3.83 -24.63 7.03
CA ALA A 176 5.02 -25.14 6.37
C ALA A 176 5.10 -24.68 4.91
N THR A 177 6.29 -24.75 4.39
CA THR A 177 6.58 -24.64 2.97
C THR A 177 7.02 -26.02 2.46
N PHE A 178 6.30 -26.57 1.51
CA PHE A 178 6.67 -27.79 0.81
C PHE A 178 7.26 -27.45 -0.55
N ASN A 179 8.53 -27.73 -0.74
CA ASN A 179 9.25 -27.53 -2.02
C ASN A 179 9.50 -28.87 -2.68
N GLY A 180 8.70 -29.21 -3.64
CA GLY A 180 8.86 -30.49 -4.34
C GLY A 180 7.60 -30.94 -5.05
N ASP A 181 7.64 -32.17 -5.56
CA ASP A 181 6.51 -32.85 -6.18
C ASP A 181 5.87 -33.86 -5.24
N ILE A 182 4.60 -34.13 -5.47
CA ILE A 182 3.84 -35.11 -4.69
C ILE A 182 3.18 -36.11 -5.66
N SER A 183 3.43 -37.37 -5.40
CA SER A 183 2.76 -38.49 -6.07
C SER A 183 1.82 -39.17 -5.06
N GLY A 184 0.55 -38.81 -5.11
CA GLY A 184 -0.49 -39.35 -4.24
C GLY A 184 -1.28 -40.46 -4.94
N HIS A 185 -1.12 -41.69 -4.44
CA HIS A 185 -1.84 -42.84 -4.98
C HIS A 185 -3.26 -42.94 -4.39
N THR A 186 -4.08 -43.84 -4.93
CA THR A 186 -5.46 -44.06 -4.49
C THR A 186 -5.56 -44.26 -2.98
N GLY A 187 -6.45 -43.52 -2.33
CA GLY A 187 -6.68 -43.53 -0.90
C GLY A 187 -5.91 -42.44 -0.12
N SER A 188 -4.91 -41.83 -0.74
CA SER A 188 -4.13 -40.75 -0.11
C SER A 188 -4.84 -39.41 -0.16
N HIS A 189 -4.48 -38.55 0.77
CA HIS A 189 -5.06 -37.22 0.93
C HIS A 189 -3.99 -36.18 1.24
N VAL A 190 -4.08 -35.01 0.62
CA VAL A 190 -3.21 -33.85 0.90
C VAL A 190 -4.07 -32.68 1.37
N GLU A 191 -3.67 -32.04 2.43
CA GLU A 191 -4.24 -30.77 2.89
C GLU A 191 -3.20 -29.64 2.83
N LEU A 192 -3.57 -28.54 2.23
CA LEU A 192 -2.80 -27.31 2.19
C LEU A 192 -3.58 -26.21 2.91
N LEU A 193 -3.17 -25.89 4.12
CA LEU A 193 -3.91 -24.98 4.98
C LEU A 193 -3.48 -23.53 4.77
N ARG A 194 -4.26 -22.62 5.34
CA ARG A 194 -3.97 -21.19 5.34
C ARG A 194 -2.57 -20.93 5.90
N ARG A 195 -1.84 -19.99 5.29
CA ARG A 195 -0.44 -19.64 5.61
C ARG A 195 0.57 -20.74 5.31
N SER A 196 0.18 -21.73 4.52
CA SER A 196 1.06 -22.76 4.03
C SER A 196 1.28 -22.65 2.54
N PHE A 197 2.44 -23.11 2.10
CA PHE A 197 2.90 -22.96 0.72
C PHE A 197 3.31 -24.31 0.18
N TRP A 198 2.85 -24.61 -1.03
CA TRP A 198 3.40 -25.70 -1.82
C TRP A 198 4.00 -25.13 -3.09
N ASN A 199 5.32 -25.19 -3.19
CA ASN A 199 6.05 -24.86 -4.42
C ASN A 199 6.28 -26.16 -5.19
N MET A 200 5.47 -26.37 -6.22
CA MET A 200 5.47 -27.58 -7.01
C MET A 200 6.60 -27.53 -8.05
N THR A 201 7.66 -28.31 -7.86
CA THR A 201 8.86 -28.26 -8.70
C THR A 201 8.78 -29.17 -9.92
N LYS A 202 7.89 -30.16 -9.89
CA LYS A 202 7.62 -31.09 -10.99
C LYS A 202 6.13 -31.41 -11.05
N SER A 203 5.67 -31.94 -12.17
CA SER A 203 4.29 -32.42 -12.31
C SER A 203 3.95 -33.40 -11.18
N SER A 204 2.75 -33.25 -10.65
CA SER A 204 2.28 -33.98 -9.48
C SER A 204 0.90 -34.56 -9.74
N THR A 205 0.60 -35.67 -9.07
CA THR A 205 -0.70 -36.33 -9.14
C THR A 205 -1.20 -36.61 -7.74
N LEU A 206 -2.44 -36.20 -7.45
CA LEU A 206 -3.09 -36.39 -6.17
C LEU A 206 -4.42 -37.11 -6.34
N ASP A 207 -4.77 -37.96 -5.36
CA ASP A 207 -6.09 -38.58 -5.31
C ASP A 207 -7.14 -37.64 -4.69
N SER A 208 -6.90 -37.19 -3.48
CA SER A 208 -7.73 -36.23 -2.77
C SER A 208 -6.86 -35.03 -2.33
N PHE A 209 -7.29 -33.85 -2.67
CA PHE A 209 -6.62 -32.61 -2.30
C PHE A 209 -7.62 -31.63 -1.73
N ARG A 210 -7.32 -31.12 -0.55
CA ARG A 210 -8.08 -30.07 0.10
C ARG A 210 -7.20 -28.88 0.42
N SER A 211 -7.71 -27.68 0.13
CA SER A 211 -7.09 -26.43 0.54
C SER A 211 -8.12 -25.44 1.05
N LYS A 212 -7.80 -24.77 2.14
CA LYS A 212 -8.56 -23.64 2.66
C LYS A 212 -7.61 -22.47 2.86
N GLY A 213 -7.58 -21.61 1.87
CA GLY A 213 -6.72 -20.41 1.90
C GLY A 213 -5.22 -20.67 1.76
N GLY A 214 -4.80 -21.87 1.30
CA GLY A 214 -3.40 -22.18 1.03
C GLY A 214 -2.90 -21.56 -0.27
N THR A 215 -1.58 -21.55 -0.44
CA THR A 215 -0.90 -21.06 -1.65
C THR A 215 -0.16 -22.19 -2.35
N LEU A 216 -0.52 -22.43 -3.60
CA LEU A 216 0.17 -23.35 -4.51
C LEU A 216 0.89 -22.54 -5.57
N SER A 217 2.21 -22.71 -5.71
CA SER A 217 2.98 -22.08 -6.78
C SER A 217 3.55 -23.14 -7.72
N LEU A 218 3.22 -23.03 -9.01
CA LEU A 218 3.86 -23.79 -10.07
C LEU A 218 5.03 -23.01 -10.69
N VAL A 219 5.19 -21.75 -10.32
CA VAL A 219 6.29 -20.88 -10.74
C VAL A 219 7.44 -21.07 -9.75
N THR A 220 8.44 -21.82 -10.16
CA THR A 220 9.64 -22.13 -9.38
C THR A 220 10.90 -21.78 -10.18
N ASP A 221 12.05 -21.81 -9.54
CA ASP A 221 13.33 -21.59 -10.21
C ASP A 221 13.52 -22.56 -11.36
N ASN A 222 14.11 -22.10 -12.47
CA ASN A 222 14.26 -22.88 -13.71
C ASN A 222 12.91 -23.43 -14.20
N TRP A 223 11.91 -22.56 -14.25
CA TRP A 223 10.56 -22.93 -14.59
C TRP A 223 10.45 -23.64 -15.95
N SER A 224 9.69 -24.71 -15.97
CA SER A 224 9.13 -25.35 -17.15
C SER A 224 7.66 -25.71 -16.91
N PRO A 225 6.83 -25.81 -17.94
CA PRO A 225 5.42 -26.15 -17.77
C PRO A 225 5.23 -27.45 -16.99
N LYS A 226 4.32 -27.43 -16.03
CA LYS A 226 3.99 -28.54 -15.14
C LYS A 226 2.49 -28.73 -15.06
N THR A 227 2.07 -29.94 -14.79
CA THR A 227 0.65 -30.26 -14.59
C THR A 227 0.44 -30.84 -13.19
N LEU A 228 -0.52 -30.29 -12.47
CA LEU A 228 -1.11 -30.90 -11.29
C LEU A 228 -2.39 -31.63 -11.71
N THR A 229 -2.41 -32.93 -11.57
CA THR A 229 -3.59 -33.77 -11.82
C THR A 229 -4.18 -34.18 -10.48
N VAL A 230 -5.45 -33.89 -10.25
CA VAL A 230 -6.15 -34.19 -9.01
C VAL A 230 -7.43 -34.96 -9.32
N ASN A 231 -7.63 -36.07 -8.68
CA ASN A 231 -8.89 -36.80 -8.84
C ASN A 231 -10.08 -36.04 -8.21
N THR A 232 -9.96 -35.68 -6.93
CA THR A 232 -10.98 -34.89 -6.22
C THR A 232 -10.32 -33.70 -5.54
N LEU A 233 -10.76 -32.50 -5.90
CA LEU A 233 -10.28 -31.25 -5.32
C LEU A 233 -11.40 -30.59 -4.50
N HIS A 234 -11.11 -30.30 -3.23
CA HIS A 234 -11.93 -29.43 -2.41
C HIS A 234 -11.10 -28.21 -2.01
N ALA A 235 -11.27 -27.11 -2.74
CA ALA A 235 -10.50 -25.91 -2.54
C ALA A 235 -11.39 -24.69 -2.38
N SER A 236 -11.13 -23.93 -1.31
CA SER A 236 -11.77 -22.64 -1.05
C SER A 236 -10.72 -21.59 -0.80
N SER A 237 -10.79 -20.49 -1.56
CA SER A 237 -9.87 -19.35 -1.45
C SER A 237 -8.39 -19.74 -1.58
N MET A 238 -8.09 -20.76 -2.37
CA MET A 238 -6.71 -21.15 -2.69
C MET A 238 -6.13 -20.19 -3.71
N ASN A 239 -4.91 -19.78 -3.47
CA ASN A 239 -4.15 -18.94 -4.41
C ASN A 239 -3.14 -19.80 -5.18
N ILE A 240 -3.19 -19.72 -6.52
CA ILE A 240 -2.41 -20.58 -7.41
C ILE A 240 -1.61 -19.71 -8.35
N ALA A 241 -0.28 -19.70 -8.19
CA ALA A 241 0.62 -19.04 -9.11
C ALA A 241 0.98 -19.97 -10.26
N MET A 242 0.78 -19.50 -11.48
CA MET A 242 1.00 -20.28 -12.71
C MET A 242 1.91 -19.52 -13.66
N GLY A 243 2.81 -20.26 -14.30
CA GLY A 243 3.68 -19.76 -15.35
C GLY A 243 3.15 -20.09 -16.73
N VAL A 244 3.47 -19.24 -17.70
CA VAL A 244 3.13 -19.41 -19.11
C VAL A 244 4.33 -18.99 -19.96
N SER A 245 4.63 -19.75 -20.99
CA SER A 245 5.54 -19.38 -22.07
C SER A 245 4.73 -18.98 -23.30
N THR A 246 4.71 -17.69 -23.61
CA THR A 246 4.02 -17.20 -24.80
C THR A 246 4.74 -17.62 -26.09
N ALA A 247 6.07 -17.76 -26.04
CA ALA A 247 6.88 -18.20 -27.18
C ALA A 247 6.54 -19.64 -27.62
N ASP A 248 6.33 -20.53 -26.65
CA ASP A 248 6.06 -21.95 -26.89
C ASP A 248 4.57 -22.28 -26.90
N ASN A 249 3.73 -21.33 -26.52
CA ASN A 249 2.27 -21.51 -26.32
C ASN A 249 1.97 -22.65 -25.33
N THR A 250 2.73 -22.68 -24.22
CA THR A 250 2.63 -23.68 -23.16
C THR A 250 2.52 -23.00 -21.81
N GLY A 251 1.98 -23.70 -20.86
CA GLY A 251 1.83 -23.18 -19.50
C GLY A 251 1.59 -24.27 -18.48
N ASP A 252 1.66 -23.87 -17.24
CA ASP A 252 1.23 -24.69 -16.13
C ASP A 252 -0.25 -25.04 -16.25
N ARG A 253 -0.66 -26.16 -15.67
CA ARG A 253 -2.01 -26.67 -15.81
C ARG A 253 -2.46 -27.39 -14.55
N ILE A 254 -3.74 -27.25 -14.21
CA ILE A 254 -4.43 -28.02 -13.18
C ILE A 254 -5.58 -28.77 -13.83
N ASP A 255 -5.56 -30.09 -13.75
CA ASP A 255 -6.64 -30.94 -14.24
C ASP A 255 -7.34 -31.64 -13.08
N ILE A 256 -8.61 -31.37 -12.87
CA ILE A 256 -9.46 -32.04 -11.89
C ILE A 256 -10.28 -33.08 -12.62
N LEU A 257 -10.07 -34.35 -12.27
CA LEU A 257 -10.63 -35.46 -13.06
C LEU A 257 -12.06 -35.80 -12.70
N ASN A 258 -12.38 -35.92 -11.40
CA ASN A 258 -13.64 -36.49 -10.95
C ASN A 258 -14.58 -35.47 -10.32
N LYS A 259 -14.10 -34.67 -9.37
CA LYS A 259 -14.95 -33.74 -8.62
C LYS A 259 -14.20 -32.52 -8.15
N ALA A 260 -14.81 -31.35 -8.31
CA ALA A 260 -14.35 -30.08 -7.76
C ALA A 260 -15.43 -29.49 -6.86
N THR A 261 -15.08 -29.15 -5.63
CA THR A 261 -15.98 -28.54 -4.63
C THR A 261 -15.28 -27.34 -3.95
N GLY A 262 -16.06 -26.45 -3.37
CA GLY A 262 -15.57 -25.19 -2.83
C GLY A 262 -15.76 -24.05 -3.82
N GLY A 263 -14.78 -23.16 -3.90
CA GLY A 263 -14.81 -22.05 -4.83
C GLY A 263 -13.92 -20.87 -4.42
N HIS A 264 -14.02 -19.78 -5.18
CA HIS A 264 -13.23 -18.56 -4.98
C HIS A 264 -11.71 -18.78 -5.03
N ASN A 265 -11.27 -19.73 -5.86
CA ASN A 265 -9.87 -20.00 -6.07
C ASN A 265 -9.30 -19.07 -7.14
N THR A 266 -8.07 -18.60 -6.95
CA THR A 266 -7.48 -17.57 -7.81
C THR A 266 -6.29 -18.14 -8.57
N LEU A 267 -6.27 -17.96 -9.89
CA LEU A 267 -5.13 -18.22 -10.75
C LEU A 267 -4.34 -16.92 -10.92
N ASP A 268 -3.10 -16.90 -10.45
CA ASP A 268 -2.20 -15.75 -10.51
C ASP A 268 -1.19 -15.94 -11.64
N LEU A 269 -1.25 -15.08 -12.64
CA LEU A 269 -0.42 -15.07 -13.83
C LEU A 269 0.63 -13.95 -13.82
N SER A 270 1.02 -13.45 -12.65
CA SER A 270 1.93 -12.30 -12.53
C SER A 270 3.27 -12.52 -13.24
N SER A 271 3.77 -13.74 -13.32
CA SER A 271 4.99 -14.07 -14.06
C SER A 271 4.88 -13.85 -15.57
N LEU A 272 3.68 -13.76 -16.13
CA LEU A 272 3.43 -13.50 -17.54
C LEU A 272 3.52 -12.00 -17.90
N PHE A 273 3.42 -11.11 -16.92
CA PHE A 273 3.29 -9.68 -17.15
C PHE A 273 4.43 -9.08 -17.98
N ASP A 274 5.65 -9.55 -17.77
CA ASP A 274 6.85 -9.05 -18.46
C ASP A 274 7.06 -9.66 -19.84
N GLN A 275 6.17 -10.56 -20.28
CA GLN A 275 6.26 -11.18 -21.61
C GLN A 275 5.53 -10.33 -22.64
N THR A 276 6.22 -10.00 -23.71
CA THR A 276 5.71 -9.12 -24.79
C THR A 276 5.10 -9.86 -25.96
N VAL A 277 5.24 -11.19 -26.01
CA VAL A 277 4.76 -12.03 -27.11
C VAL A 277 3.34 -12.49 -26.83
N THR A 278 2.48 -12.43 -27.86
CA THR A 278 1.09 -12.91 -27.78
C THR A 278 0.99 -14.41 -27.99
N LEU A 279 -0.04 -15.03 -27.42
CA LEU A 279 -0.36 -16.44 -27.68
C LEU A 279 -0.84 -16.67 -29.11
N LYS A 280 -0.38 -17.72 -29.75
CA LYS A 280 -0.83 -18.15 -31.07
C LYS A 280 -2.21 -18.82 -31.02
N ASN A 281 -2.45 -19.60 -29.98
CA ASN A 281 -3.69 -20.33 -29.74
C ASN A 281 -4.15 -20.13 -28.31
N ASP A 282 -5.44 -20.33 -28.06
CA ASP A 282 -5.98 -20.36 -26.69
C ASP A 282 -5.24 -21.41 -25.86
N LEU A 283 -4.95 -21.07 -24.61
CA LEU A 283 -4.18 -21.93 -23.71
C LEU A 283 -5.01 -22.30 -22.49
N THR A 284 -5.24 -23.59 -22.29
CA THR A 284 -5.93 -24.09 -21.10
C THR A 284 -4.97 -24.11 -19.91
N LEU A 285 -5.40 -23.49 -18.81
CA LEU A 285 -4.68 -23.48 -17.54
C LEU A 285 -5.35 -24.33 -16.46
N ALA A 286 -6.63 -24.57 -16.56
CA ALA A 286 -7.36 -25.44 -15.65
C ALA A 286 -8.50 -26.15 -16.35
N SER A 287 -8.82 -27.35 -15.88
CA SER A 287 -10.02 -28.07 -16.31
C SER A 287 -10.68 -28.81 -15.13
N ALA A 288 -11.98 -28.96 -15.22
CA ALA A 288 -12.79 -29.67 -14.23
C ALA A 288 -13.97 -30.38 -14.90
N PRO A 289 -14.64 -31.32 -14.21
CA PRO A 289 -15.84 -31.98 -14.76
C PRO A 289 -16.96 -30.96 -15.00
N VAL A 290 -17.81 -31.24 -15.98
CA VAL A 290 -19.06 -30.48 -16.22
C VAL A 290 -19.89 -30.41 -14.94
N GLY A 291 -20.54 -29.28 -14.71
CA GLY A 291 -21.28 -28.99 -13.47
C GLY A 291 -20.44 -28.24 -12.42
N THR A 292 -19.14 -28.13 -12.62
CA THR A 292 -18.29 -27.23 -11.82
C THR A 292 -18.64 -25.78 -12.19
N SER A 293 -18.82 -24.93 -11.17
CA SER A 293 -19.09 -23.51 -11.39
C SER A 293 -18.00 -22.86 -12.22
N HIS A 294 -18.37 -22.01 -13.18
CA HIS A 294 -17.41 -21.23 -13.97
C HIS A 294 -16.58 -20.27 -13.11
N GLY A 295 -17.11 -19.85 -11.97
CA GLY A 295 -16.40 -19.04 -10.97
C GLY A 295 -15.53 -19.84 -9.98
N TYR A 296 -15.40 -21.16 -10.16
CA TYR A 296 -14.57 -22.00 -9.31
C TYR A 296 -13.10 -21.53 -9.29
N PHE A 297 -12.59 -21.18 -10.45
CA PHE A 297 -11.37 -20.43 -10.61
C PHE A 297 -11.67 -19.03 -11.19
N SER A 298 -10.96 -18.04 -10.70
CA SER A 298 -10.92 -16.70 -11.29
C SER A 298 -9.46 -16.31 -11.51
N PHE A 299 -9.22 -15.50 -12.53
CA PHE A 299 -7.88 -15.00 -12.81
C PHE A 299 -7.62 -13.74 -12.00
N ALA A 300 -6.48 -13.68 -11.30
CA ALA A 300 -6.09 -12.52 -10.53
C ALA A 300 -5.83 -11.32 -11.43
N SER A 301 -6.30 -10.16 -11.01
CA SER A 301 -5.86 -8.89 -11.56
C SER A 301 -4.51 -8.50 -10.96
N LEU A 302 -3.69 -7.84 -11.74
CA LEU A 302 -2.37 -7.36 -11.34
C LEU A 302 -2.41 -5.85 -11.17
N ASN A 303 -2.01 -5.37 -10.01
CA ASN A 303 -1.87 -3.94 -9.75
C ASN A 303 -0.44 -3.51 -10.01
N ARG A 304 -0.24 -2.57 -10.92
CA ARG A 304 1.07 -2.00 -11.20
C ARG A 304 0.92 -0.51 -11.54
N GLY A 305 1.71 0.32 -10.89
CA GLY A 305 1.59 1.75 -11.03
C GLY A 305 0.23 2.26 -10.52
N PHE A 306 -0.55 2.86 -11.40
CA PHE A 306 -1.93 3.31 -11.17
C PHE A 306 -2.94 2.50 -11.98
N THR A 307 -2.55 1.34 -12.45
CA THR A 307 -3.31 0.52 -13.38
C THR A 307 -3.60 -0.85 -12.79
N VAL A 308 -4.80 -1.34 -13.04
CA VAL A 308 -5.21 -2.73 -12.82
C VAL A 308 -5.15 -3.45 -14.15
N TYR A 309 -4.34 -4.50 -14.24
CA TYR A 309 -4.22 -5.33 -15.42
C TYR A 309 -4.98 -6.63 -15.23
N THR A 310 -5.88 -6.92 -16.14
CA THR A 310 -6.68 -8.15 -16.13
C THR A 310 -6.32 -9.01 -17.33
N PRO A 311 -5.98 -10.31 -17.13
CA PRO A 311 -5.71 -11.21 -18.23
C PRO A 311 -6.96 -11.41 -19.10
N ASP A 312 -6.77 -11.50 -20.41
CA ASP A 312 -7.88 -11.82 -21.33
C ASP A 312 -8.12 -13.33 -21.33
N THR A 313 -9.23 -13.74 -20.75
CA THR A 313 -9.55 -15.12 -20.42
C THR A 313 -10.94 -15.51 -20.88
N GLN A 314 -11.18 -16.81 -20.96
CA GLN A 314 -12.51 -17.37 -21.21
C GLN A 314 -12.70 -18.66 -20.41
N VAL A 315 -13.95 -19.00 -20.17
CA VAL A 315 -14.36 -20.29 -19.62
C VAL A 315 -15.24 -20.98 -20.66
N GLN A 316 -14.88 -22.19 -21.05
CA GLN A 316 -15.62 -22.97 -22.04
C GLN A 316 -16.02 -24.33 -21.48
N GLU A 317 -17.25 -24.74 -21.80
CA GLU A 317 -17.71 -26.13 -21.62
C GLU A 317 -17.60 -26.87 -22.93
N LYS A 318 -16.89 -27.97 -22.93
CA LYS A 318 -16.73 -28.83 -24.09
C LYS A 318 -16.47 -30.28 -23.66
N ASP A 319 -17.05 -31.24 -24.34
CA ASP A 319 -16.81 -32.67 -24.15
C ASP A 319 -16.92 -33.14 -22.68
N GLY A 320 -17.92 -32.61 -21.95
CA GLY A 320 -18.15 -32.96 -20.55
C GLY A 320 -17.18 -32.35 -19.55
N ARG A 321 -16.45 -31.32 -19.94
CA ARG A 321 -15.52 -30.61 -19.08
C ARG A 321 -15.65 -29.11 -19.19
N VAL A 322 -15.22 -28.42 -18.13
CA VAL A 322 -15.08 -26.97 -18.06
C VAL A 322 -13.60 -26.62 -18.16
N TYR A 323 -13.26 -25.67 -19.02
CA TYR A 323 -11.89 -25.22 -19.26
C TYR A 323 -11.74 -23.74 -18.96
N TRP A 324 -10.75 -23.39 -18.17
CA TRP A 324 -10.31 -22.01 -17.93
C TRP A 324 -9.09 -21.73 -18.80
N GLN A 325 -9.21 -20.75 -19.69
CA GLN A 325 -8.24 -20.53 -20.75
C GLN A 325 -7.82 -19.06 -20.83
N LEU A 326 -6.56 -18.85 -21.20
CA LEU A 326 -6.09 -17.60 -21.80
C LEU A 326 -6.51 -17.56 -23.26
N LYS A 327 -7.04 -16.42 -23.70
CA LYS A 327 -7.42 -16.20 -25.09
C LYS A 327 -6.23 -15.82 -25.94
N SER A 328 -6.17 -16.39 -27.15
CA SER A 328 -5.18 -15.94 -28.14
C SER A 328 -5.62 -14.65 -28.82
N HIS A 329 -4.66 -13.86 -29.21
CA HIS A 329 -4.83 -12.64 -30.01
C HIS A 329 -4.21 -12.79 -31.41
N ALA A 330 -4.03 -14.03 -31.89
CA ALA A 330 -3.53 -14.31 -33.21
C ALA A 330 -4.47 -13.69 -34.28
N GLY A 331 -3.93 -12.84 -35.14
CA GLY A 331 -4.68 -12.19 -36.22
C GLY A 331 -5.34 -10.86 -35.85
N THR A 332 -5.24 -10.39 -34.62
CA THR A 332 -5.59 -9.00 -34.29
C THR A 332 -4.51 -8.07 -34.83
N THR A 333 -4.87 -7.24 -35.79
CA THR A 333 -4.00 -6.15 -36.25
C THR A 333 -4.07 -4.99 -35.28
N GLU A 334 -2.95 -4.28 -35.08
CA GLU A 334 -2.83 -3.11 -34.18
C GLU A 334 -3.87 -1.99 -34.45
N SER A 335 -4.55 -2.03 -35.58
CA SER A 335 -5.54 -1.04 -36.00
C SER A 335 -6.90 -1.11 -35.28
N GLN A 336 -7.08 -2.04 -34.37
CA GLN A 336 -8.35 -2.20 -33.63
C GLN A 336 -8.27 -1.77 -32.17
N VAL A 337 -7.17 -1.15 -31.77
CA VAL A 337 -7.14 -0.50 -30.47
C VAL A 337 -7.95 0.77 -30.57
N SER A 338 -9.12 0.78 -30.02
CA SER A 338 -9.90 1.98 -29.85
C SER A 338 -9.05 3.01 -29.10
N THR A 339 -8.66 4.02 -29.82
CA THR A 339 -7.99 5.20 -29.26
C THR A 339 -8.99 6.14 -28.61
N ASP A 340 -9.94 5.60 -27.88
CA ASP A 340 -10.76 6.42 -26.99
C ASP A 340 -10.01 6.63 -25.69
N VAL A 341 -8.98 7.46 -25.77
CA VAL A 341 -8.35 8.01 -24.58
C VAL A 341 -8.13 9.51 -24.80
N SER A 342 -9.20 10.22 -24.91
CA SER A 342 -9.28 11.58 -24.45
C SER A 342 -9.94 11.55 -23.08
N ASP A 343 -9.22 11.20 -22.07
CA ASP A 343 -9.75 11.29 -20.74
C ASP A 343 -9.28 12.56 -20.08
N ASP A 344 -10.00 13.58 -20.45
CA ASP A 344 -10.29 14.70 -19.59
C ASP A 344 -11.28 14.18 -18.53
N VAL A 345 -10.79 13.61 -17.46
CA VAL A 345 -11.62 13.24 -16.31
C VAL A 345 -11.88 14.50 -15.51
N THR A 346 -12.74 15.34 -16.06
CA THR A 346 -13.44 16.32 -15.25
C THR A 346 -14.51 15.60 -14.45
N ASP A 347 -14.28 15.43 -13.18
CA ASP A 347 -15.29 14.98 -12.23
C ASP A 347 -16.33 16.11 -12.06
N THR A 348 -17.28 16.17 -12.99
CA THR A 348 -18.45 17.04 -12.85
C THR A 348 -19.63 16.22 -12.34
N THR A 349 -19.78 16.18 -11.04
CA THR A 349 -21.08 15.90 -10.45
C THR A 349 -22.01 17.12 -10.62
N SER A 350 -22.68 17.17 -11.77
CA SER A 350 -23.87 17.97 -11.94
C SER A 350 -24.84 17.23 -12.87
N PRO A 351 -26.12 17.19 -12.54
CA PRO A 351 -27.10 16.40 -13.29
C PRO A 351 -27.38 17.05 -14.66
N VAL A 352 -27.14 16.28 -15.70
CA VAL A 352 -27.48 16.69 -17.07
C VAL A 352 -28.97 16.48 -17.31
N ALA A 353 -29.64 17.55 -17.64
CA ALA A 353 -30.98 17.52 -18.25
C ALA A 353 -30.88 16.99 -19.69
N PRO A 354 -31.91 16.28 -20.19
CA PRO A 354 -31.84 15.69 -21.51
C PRO A 354 -31.99 16.73 -22.60
N ASN A 355 -31.07 16.74 -23.54
CA ASN A 355 -31.23 17.58 -24.73
C ASN A 355 -31.49 16.72 -25.95
N THR A 356 -32.61 17.03 -26.58
CA THR A 356 -33.13 16.44 -27.81
C THR A 356 -32.40 16.98 -29.03
N GLY A 357 -31.94 16.10 -29.87
CA GLY A 357 -31.89 16.10 -31.33
C GLY A 357 -31.38 17.31 -32.10
N SER A 358 -30.42 17.08 -32.95
CA SER A 358 -30.60 17.48 -34.37
C SER A 358 -29.49 16.91 -35.26
N THR A 359 -29.92 16.36 -36.35
CA THR A 359 -29.23 15.86 -37.54
C THR A 359 -28.51 16.92 -38.36
N GLY A 360 -27.43 16.52 -39.05
CA GLY A 360 -26.88 17.29 -40.19
C GLY A 360 -25.44 16.96 -40.52
N SER A 361 -25.21 16.02 -41.36
CA SER A 361 -24.75 16.00 -42.75
C SER A 361 -23.40 16.62 -43.10
N THR A 362 -22.52 15.75 -43.57
CA THR A 362 -21.59 15.82 -44.73
C THR A 362 -20.42 16.80 -44.73
N GLY A 363 -19.24 16.23 -45.01
CA GLY A 363 -18.11 16.92 -45.62
C GLY A 363 -16.81 16.17 -45.48
N ALA A 364 -16.50 15.37 -46.51
CA ALA A 364 -15.20 14.75 -46.66
C ALA A 364 -14.14 15.82 -46.90
N ASP A 365 -12.97 15.70 -46.31
CA ASP A 365 -11.73 15.67 -47.06
C ASP A 365 -10.59 15.23 -46.15
N GLY A 366 -9.79 14.35 -46.72
CA GLY A 366 -8.71 13.72 -46.03
C GLY A 366 -7.50 14.63 -45.79
N ILE A 367 -7.01 14.55 -44.59
CA ILE A 367 -5.59 14.72 -44.34
C ILE A 367 -5.20 13.53 -43.47
N VAL A 368 -4.35 12.67 -44.01
CA VAL A 368 -3.64 11.66 -43.28
C VAL A 368 -2.72 12.37 -42.31
N SER A 369 -3.18 12.63 -41.13
CA SER A 369 -2.32 12.92 -40.01
C SER A 369 -1.87 11.57 -39.47
N GLU A 370 -0.60 11.28 -39.59
CA GLU A 370 0.02 10.21 -38.82
C GLU A 370 -0.39 10.41 -37.39
N GLY A 371 -1.29 9.55 -36.96
CA GLY A 371 -1.73 9.49 -35.55
C GLY A 371 -0.54 9.11 -34.72
N ASN A 372 0.05 10.09 -34.12
CA ASN A 372 0.98 9.88 -33.03
C ASN A 372 0.19 9.15 -31.95
N ASN A 373 0.40 7.85 -31.87
CA ASN A 373 -0.01 7.07 -30.73
C ASN A 373 0.71 7.66 -29.52
N SER A 374 0.12 8.66 -28.94
CA SER A 374 0.58 9.18 -27.67
C SER A 374 0.23 8.17 -26.58
N ARG A 375 0.95 7.06 -26.60
CA ARG A 375 1.21 6.40 -25.36
C ARG A 375 1.82 7.45 -24.46
N SER A 376 1.20 7.69 -23.38
CA SER A 376 1.82 8.45 -22.33
C SER A 376 2.90 7.58 -21.68
N VAL A 377 3.91 7.26 -22.45
CA VAL A 377 5.11 6.60 -22.01
C VAL A 377 5.98 7.66 -21.35
N MET A 378 6.47 7.36 -20.20
CA MET A 378 7.46 8.21 -19.55
C MET A 378 8.67 8.38 -20.45
N PRO A 379 9.06 9.59 -20.80
CA PRO A 379 10.27 9.82 -21.56
C PRO A 379 11.48 9.74 -20.64
N SER A 380 11.93 8.57 -20.33
CA SER A 380 13.25 8.36 -19.76
C SER A 380 13.85 7.12 -20.40
N SER A 381 15.06 7.26 -20.88
CA SER A 381 15.81 6.23 -21.61
C SER A 381 16.14 4.98 -20.80
N ASP A 382 15.75 4.94 -19.51
CA ASP A 382 16.12 3.85 -18.58
C ASP A 382 14.92 3.21 -17.91
N SER A 383 13.71 3.41 -18.43
CA SER A 383 12.51 2.89 -17.79
C SER A 383 12.10 1.56 -18.41
N PRO A 384 11.88 0.51 -17.61
CA PRO A 384 11.21 -0.70 -18.06
C PRO A 384 9.77 -0.46 -18.54
N ALA A 385 9.33 0.80 -18.54
CA ALA A 385 8.05 1.27 -18.96
C ALA A 385 7.69 0.95 -20.42
N GLU A 386 8.66 0.94 -21.30
CA GLU A 386 8.41 0.65 -22.73
C GLU A 386 7.88 -0.78 -22.93
N ASN A 387 8.37 -1.74 -22.13
CA ASN A 387 7.95 -3.12 -22.24
C ASN A 387 6.55 -3.36 -21.67
N ALA A 388 6.24 -2.74 -20.55
CA ALA A 388 4.92 -2.86 -19.93
C ALA A 388 3.83 -2.17 -20.76
N GLY A 389 4.13 -1.00 -21.31
CA GLY A 389 3.25 -0.31 -22.24
C GLY A 389 2.99 -1.13 -23.52
N THR A 390 3.91 -2.00 -23.90
CA THR A 390 3.74 -2.89 -25.05
C THR A 390 2.80 -4.05 -24.73
N THR A 391 2.80 -4.55 -23.50
CA THR A 391 1.94 -5.66 -23.08
C THR A 391 0.45 -5.28 -23.00
N VAL A 392 0.11 -4.01 -22.88
CA VAL A 392 -1.29 -3.54 -22.87
C VAL A 392 -1.79 -3.02 -24.22
N ASN A 393 -1.05 -3.21 -25.29
CA ASN A 393 -1.57 -3.02 -26.62
C ASN A 393 -2.66 -4.05 -26.95
N GLY A 394 -3.55 -3.75 -27.85
CA GLY A 394 -4.63 -4.64 -28.24
C GLY A 394 -4.26 -6.07 -28.66
N SER A 395 -2.98 -6.33 -28.88
CA SER A 395 -2.39 -7.64 -29.08
C SER A 395 -1.89 -8.32 -27.78
N SER A 396 -1.99 -7.65 -26.63
CA SER A 396 -1.49 -8.13 -25.34
C SER A 396 -2.48 -9.07 -24.64
N LEU A 397 -1.93 -9.93 -23.81
CA LEU A 397 -2.70 -10.84 -22.94
C LEU A 397 -3.37 -10.14 -21.75
N PHE A 398 -3.02 -8.89 -21.46
CA PHE A 398 -3.60 -8.12 -20.38
C PHE A 398 -4.31 -6.88 -20.89
N LYS A 399 -5.45 -6.58 -20.27
CA LYS A 399 -6.19 -5.32 -20.44
C LYS A 399 -5.94 -4.43 -19.25
N GLY A 400 -5.53 -3.18 -19.49
CA GLY A 400 -5.35 -2.18 -18.44
C GLY A 400 -6.65 -1.44 -18.16
N ALA A 401 -6.85 -1.10 -16.90
CA ALA A 401 -7.89 -0.18 -16.43
C ALA A 401 -7.35 0.68 -15.31
N ASP A 402 -7.91 1.87 -15.14
CA ASP A 402 -7.52 2.74 -14.05
C ASP A 402 -7.81 2.12 -12.68
N ASN A 403 -6.84 2.15 -11.79
CA ASN A 403 -7.06 1.90 -10.38
C ASN A 403 -7.63 3.18 -9.73
N THR A 404 -8.94 3.35 -9.84
CA THR A 404 -9.63 4.58 -9.47
C THR A 404 -9.45 4.95 -8.01
N SER A 405 -9.42 3.98 -7.11
CA SER A 405 -9.23 4.23 -5.69
C SER A 405 -7.81 4.71 -5.39
N LEU A 406 -6.82 4.12 -6.02
CA LEU A 406 -5.41 4.51 -5.86
C LEU A 406 -5.12 5.89 -6.48
N LEU A 407 -5.73 6.17 -7.63
CA LEU A 407 -5.66 7.47 -8.29
C LEU A 407 -6.30 8.57 -7.42
N LYS A 408 -7.49 8.31 -6.87
CA LYS A 408 -8.15 9.25 -5.95
C LYS A 408 -7.26 9.54 -4.73
N LYS A 409 -6.70 8.49 -4.14
CA LYS A 409 -5.80 8.62 -2.99
C LYS A 409 -4.55 9.45 -3.32
N ALA A 410 -3.92 9.18 -4.46
CA ALA A 410 -2.74 9.92 -4.91
C ALA A 410 -3.07 11.41 -5.16
N ARG A 411 -4.18 11.71 -5.83
CA ARG A 411 -4.64 13.09 -6.03
C ARG A 411 -4.80 13.84 -4.72
N ALA A 412 -5.46 13.22 -3.75
CA ALA A 412 -5.66 13.82 -2.43
C ALA A 412 -4.34 14.06 -1.70
N MET A 413 -3.40 13.09 -1.74
CA MET A 413 -2.10 13.22 -1.09
C MET A 413 -1.31 14.44 -1.57
N PHE A 414 -1.33 14.71 -2.88
CA PHE A 414 -0.54 15.79 -3.47
C PHE A 414 -1.30 17.11 -3.63
N ALA A 415 -2.56 17.18 -3.17
CA ALA A 415 -3.35 18.41 -3.17
C ALA A 415 -2.96 19.41 -2.05
N ALA A 416 -2.10 19.02 -1.11
CA ALA A 416 -1.64 19.89 -0.03
C ALA A 416 -1.00 21.17 -0.56
N ARG A 417 -0.20 21.09 -1.63
CA ARG A 417 0.38 22.27 -2.29
C ARG A 417 -0.68 23.27 -2.73
N GLU A 418 -1.76 22.78 -3.34
CA GLU A 418 -2.86 23.62 -3.83
C GLU A 418 -3.58 24.34 -2.68
N PHE A 419 -3.80 23.61 -1.58
CA PHE A 419 -4.37 24.18 -0.37
C PHE A 419 -3.46 25.27 0.19
N ILE A 420 -2.17 25.02 0.37
CA ILE A 420 -1.21 25.97 0.92
C ILE A 420 -1.10 27.22 0.05
N LEU A 421 -1.07 27.06 -1.27
CA LEU A 421 -1.04 28.17 -2.22
C LEU A 421 -2.27 29.06 -2.08
N SER A 422 -3.45 28.48 -2.07
CA SER A 422 -4.71 29.23 -1.99
C SER A 422 -4.93 29.88 -0.63
N ASP A 423 -4.56 29.18 0.45
CA ASP A 423 -4.70 29.67 1.82
C ASP A 423 -3.73 30.83 2.12
N SER A 424 -2.53 30.78 1.56
CA SER A 424 -1.52 31.81 1.77
C SER A 424 -1.64 33.02 0.85
N ALA A 425 -2.48 32.95 -0.17
CA ALA A 425 -2.50 33.96 -1.26
C ALA A 425 -2.80 35.37 -0.80
N ASP A 426 -3.66 35.54 0.19
CA ASP A 426 -4.14 36.84 0.69
C ASP A 426 -3.69 37.18 2.11
N ARG A 427 -2.76 36.43 2.70
CA ARG A 427 -2.23 36.71 4.05
C ARG A 427 -1.68 38.12 4.20
N TRP A 428 -1.13 38.66 3.14
CA TRP A 428 -0.60 40.03 3.14
C TRP A 428 -1.68 41.07 3.47
N THR A 429 -2.94 40.85 3.15
CA THR A 429 -4.03 41.77 3.46
C THR A 429 -4.26 41.91 4.96
N GLN A 430 -4.03 40.85 5.72
CA GLN A 430 -4.16 40.85 7.18
C GLN A 430 -3.13 41.78 7.86
N VAL A 431 -1.96 41.88 7.23
CA VAL A 431 -0.87 42.74 7.70
C VAL A 431 -1.18 44.22 7.44
N VAL A 432 -1.79 44.51 6.29
CA VAL A 432 -2.11 45.86 5.86
C VAL A 432 -3.31 46.45 6.62
N ASP A 433 -4.25 45.58 7.01
CA ASP A 433 -5.54 46.01 7.68
C ASP A 433 -5.37 46.72 9.01
N ASN A 434 -4.17 46.76 9.57
CA ASN A 434 -3.97 47.17 10.96
C ASN A 434 -3.44 48.56 11.15
N SER A 435 -3.50 49.43 10.14
CA SER A 435 -2.85 50.69 10.33
C SER A 435 -3.65 51.91 9.84
N ASP A 436 -4.06 52.69 10.80
CA ASP A 436 -4.34 54.11 10.61
C ASP A 436 -3.07 54.98 10.82
N ALA A 437 -1.94 54.39 11.15
CA ALA A 437 -0.71 55.11 11.46
C ALA A 437 0.22 55.24 10.22
N ASP A 438 0.92 56.32 10.20
CA ASP A 438 1.75 56.77 9.10
C ASP A 438 2.99 55.90 8.84
N GLY A 439 3.38 55.07 9.80
CA GLY A 439 4.49 54.12 9.71
C GLY A 439 4.57 53.26 10.93
N GLY A 440 5.14 52.06 10.79
CA GLY A 440 5.28 51.17 11.92
C GLY A 440 5.86 49.82 11.55
N ALA A 441 6.15 49.02 12.55
CA ALA A 441 6.60 47.66 12.42
C ALA A 441 5.58 46.69 13.04
N TRP A 442 5.49 45.47 12.51
CA TRP A 442 4.59 44.44 13.02
C TRP A 442 5.29 43.10 13.17
N ALA A 443 4.76 42.31 14.09
CA ALA A 443 5.04 40.87 14.18
C ALA A 443 3.73 40.15 14.49
N MET A 444 3.39 39.14 13.69
CA MET A 444 2.15 38.39 13.78
C MET A 444 2.45 36.91 13.77
N ALA A 445 1.93 36.18 14.76
CA ALA A 445 1.98 34.73 14.82
C ALA A 445 0.63 34.13 14.51
N GLY A 446 0.58 33.08 13.73
CA GLY A 446 -0.65 32.40 13.35
C GLY A 446 -0.55 30.90 13.57
N TYR A 447 -1.69 30.29 13.86
CA TYR A 447 -1.91 28.87 13.85
C TYR A 447 -3.24 28.59 13.17
N SER A 448 -3.23 27.60 12.26
CA SER A 448 -4.47 27.15 11.63
C SER A 448 -4.57 25.64 11.59
N HIS A 449 -5.82 25.18 11.69
CA HIS A 449 -6.22 23.80 11.48
C HIS A 449 -7.31 23.75 10.42
N GLY A 450 -7.17 22.86 9.48
CA GLY A 450 -8.11 22.66 8.40
C GLY A 450 -7.95 21.30 7.74
N GLY A 451 -8.49 21.15 6.55
CA GLY A 451 -8.39 19.92 5.82
C GLY A 451 -9.05 19.96 4.45
N TYR A 452 -8.95 18.84 3.78
CA TYR A 452 -9.57 18.57 2.49
C TYR A 452 -9.73 17.06 2.34
N ASP A 453 -10.82 16.60 1.71
CA ASP A 453 -11.17 15.19 1.66
C ASP A 453 -11.02 14.53 3.05
N ASP A 454 -10.26 13.45 3.18
CA ASP A 454 -9.96 12.78 4.46
C ASP A 454 -8.66 13.27 5.11
N PHE A 455 -8.05 14.33 4.58
CA PHE A 455 -6.77 14.88 5.06
C PHE A 455 -6.98 16.03 6.03
N SER A 456 -6.16 16.06 7.08
CA SER A 456 -6.03 17.20 7.96
C SER A 456 -4.76 18.00 7.62
N LEU A 457 -4.84 19.31 7.72
CA LEU A 457 -3.70 20.21 7.54
C LEU A 457 -3.60 21.13 8.74
N ASN A 458 -2.42 21.17 9.35
CA ASN A 458 -2.08 22.07 10.45
C ASN A 458 -0.88 22.91 10.07
N GLN A 459 -0.89 24.16 10.39
CA GLN A 459 0.25 25.03 10.17
C GLN A 459 0.35 26.12 11.24
N SER A 460 1.57 26.57 11.49
CA SER A 460 1.87 27.70 12.35
C SER A 460 2.97 28.54 11.72
N GLY A 461 2.96 29.82 12.00
CA GLY A 461 3.98 30.69 11.41
C GLY A 461 4.04 32.07 11.99
N LEU A 462 4.94 32.83 11.42
CA LEU A 462 5.25 34.20 11.80
C LEU A 462 5.31 35.07 10.55
N ASN A 463 4.74 36.26 10.64
CA ASN A 463 4.88 37.32 9.65
C ASN A 463 5.41 38.57 10.34
N VAL A 464 6.47 39.16 9.81
CA VAL A 464 7.11 40.34 10.34
C VAL A 464 7.35 41.35 9.24
N GLY A 465 7.33 42.62 9.57
CA GLY A 465 7.63 43.65 8.59
C GLY A 465 7.51 45.06 9.11
N PHE A 466 7.62 45.98 8.18
CA PHE A 466 7.44 47.42 8.48
C PHE A 466 6.75 48.12 7.31
N ARG A 467 6.18 49.25 7.57
CA ARG A 467 5.71 50.20 6.56
C ARG A 467 6.15 51.61 6.90
N GLN A 468 6.27 52.43 5.88
CA GLN A 468 6.72 53.80 5.95
C GLN A 468 5.75 54.69 5.15
N SER A 469 5.37 55.81 5.70
CA SER A 469 4.60 56.83 4.97
C SER A 469 5.36 57.42 3.82
N ALA A 470 4.61 57.79 2.81
CA ALA A 470 5.09 58.54 1.64
C ALA A 470 4.15 59.75 1.38
N ALA A 471 4.56 60.63 0.49
CA ALA A 471 3.78 61.82 0.16
C ALA A 471 2.41 61.46 -0.45
N GLY A 472 1.40 62.28 -0.16
CA GLY A 472 0.06 62.14 -0.76
C GLY A 472 -0.80 61.01 -0.27
N ASN A 473 -0.72 60.69 1.02
CA ASN A 473 -1.42 59.57 1.67
C ASN A 473 -1.05 58.18 1.08
N ALA A 474 0.12 58.09 0.50
CA ALA A 474 0.71 56.84 0.09
C ALA A 474 1.62 56.24 1.17
N TRP A 475 1.88 54.96 1.06
CA TRP A 475 2.80 54.24 1.93
C TRP A 475 3.46 53.12 1.18
N TRP A 476 4.58 52.62 1.67
CA TRP A 476 5.27 51.43 1.19
C TRP A 476 5.79 50.63 2.37
N GLY A 477 6.08 49.38 2.15
CA GLY A 477 6.59 48.52 3.19
C GLY A 477 7.19 47.24 2.66
N MET A 478 7.79 46.47 3.55
CA MET A 478 8.33 45.17 3.28
C MET A 478 7.96 44.22 4.41
N GLY A 479 7.77 42.96 4.05
CA GLY A 479 7.52 41.89 5.00
C GLY A 479 8.21 40.60 4.66
N ALA A 480 8.33 39.76 5.67
CA ALA A 480 8.80 38.41 5.53
C ALA A 480 7.86 37.48 6.30
N GLU A 481 7.64 36.29 5.76
CA GLU A 481 6.81 35.28 6.39
C GLU A 481 7.56 33.95 6.47
N PHE A 482 7.27 33.21 7.53
CA PHE A 482 7.74 31.86 7.72
C PHE A 482 6.62 31.02 8.35
N TYR A 483 6.20 29.97 7.65
CA TYR A 483 5.21 29.01 8.10
C TYR A 483 5.75 27.62 7.99
N ARG A 484 5.32 26.74 8.88
CA ARG A 484 5.54 25.30 8.80
C ARG A 484 4.33 24.55 9.29
N GLY A 485 4.16 23.36 8.77
CA GLY A 485 3.03 22.54 9.14
C GLY A 485 3.13 21.16 8.53
N HIS A 486 2.03 20.46 8.58
CA HIS A 486 1.89 19.18 7.96
C HIS A 486 0.46 18.93 7.50
N SER A 487 0.36 18.13 6.43
CA SER A 487 -0.87 17.50 5.99
C SER A 487 -0.75 16.00 6.23
N SER A 488 -1.78 15.35 6.76
CA SER A 488 -1.67 13.93 7.14
C SER A 488 -2.97 13.16 7.11
N THR A 489 -2.82 11.85 6.91
CA THR A 489 -3.78 10.79 7.24
C THR A 489 -3.04 9.71 8.04
N ASP A 490 -3.68 8.56 8.28
CA ASP A 490 -3.05 7.45 9.03
C ASP A 490 -1.77 6.90 8.36
N ASP A 491 -1.72 6.91 7.02
CA ASP A 491 -0.62 6.33 6.23
C ASP A 491 0.15 7.35 5.38
N TYR A 492 -0.08 8.62 5.61
CA TYR A 492 0.51 9.71 4.84
C TYR A 492 0.84 10.90 5.72
N ARG A 493 2.00 11.51 5.46
CA ARG A 493 2.40 12.78 6.06
C ARG A 493 3.23 13.58 5.07
N ASP A 494 2.85 14.83 4.87
CA ASP A 494 3.62 15.85 4.20
C ASP A 494 4.02 16.91 5.22
N ASP A 495 5.29 16.95 5.60
CA ASP A 495 5.84 18.03 6.43
C ASP A 495 6.33 19.14 5.52
N PHE A 496 5.80 20.34 5.70
CA PHE A 496 6.14 21.47 4.84
C PHE A 496 6.65 22.68 5.60
N SER A 497 7.43 23.49 4.90
CA SER A 497 7.81 24.85 5.30
C SER A 497 7.63 25.82 4.15
N LEU A 498 7.07 26.98 4.44
CA LEU A 498 6.87 28.09 3.53
C LEU A 498 7.57 29.31 4.08
N TRP A 499 8.49 29.87 3.32
CA TRP A 499 9.05 31.18 3.66
C TRP A 499 8.88 32.12 2.48
N GLY A 500 8.81 33.42 2.75
CA GLY A 500 8.65 34.41 1.72
C GLY A 500 9.06 35.79 2.13
N VAL A 501 9.28 36.61 1.13
CA VAL A 501 9.53 38.05 1.26
C VAL A 501 8.61 38.78 0.29
N HIS A 502 8.09 39.92 0.72
CA HIS A 502 7.17 40.70 -0.10
C HIS A 502 7.35 42.21 0.11
N ALA A 503 7.16 42.94 -0.96
CA ALA A 503 7.04 44.38 -0.96
C ALA A 503 5.53 44.77 -0.95
N LEU A 504 5.21 45.78 -0.22
CA LEU A 504 3.87 46.30 -0.04
C LEU A 504 3.81 47.79 -0.42
N ALA A 505 2.72 48.22 -0.98
CA ALA A 505 2.47 49.64 -1.19
C ALA A 505 0.96 49.89 -1.19
N GLY A 506 0.58 51.10 -0.81
CA GLY A 506 -0.82 51.48 -0.81
C GLY A 506 -1.03 53.00 -0.85
N LYS A 507 -2.28 53.37 -1.09
CA LYS A 507 -2.71 54.74 -1.11
C LYS A 507 -4.15 54.87 -0.64
N SER A 508 -4.39 55.81 0.24
CA SER A 508 -5.72 56.21 0.67
C SER A 508 -6.16 57.50 -0.04
N PHE A 509 -7.42 57.55 -0.41
CA PHE A 509 -8.04 58.68 -1.10
C PHE A 509 -9.08 59.38 -0.21
N ALA A 510 -9.41 60.59 -0.56
CA ALA A 510 -10.50 61.30 0.13
C ALA A 510 -11.80 60.52 0.03
N GLY A 511 -12.59 60.53 1.12
CA GLY A 511 -13.86 59.81 1.17
C GLY A 511 -13.78 58.33 1.56
N GLY A 512 -12.59 57.85 2.02
CA GLY A 512 -12.44 56.49 2.57
C GLY A 512 -12.07 55.38 1.56
N LEU A 513 -11.88 55.73 0.30
CA LEU A 513 -11.37 54.79 -0.71
C LEU A 513 -9.90 54.52 -0.46
N PHE A 514 -9.48 53.29 -0.70
CA PHE A 514 -8.06 52.89 -0.65
C PHE A 514 -7.73 51.80 -1.67
N VAL A 515 -6.46 51.72 -2.05
CA VAL A 515 -5.90 50.68 -2.89
C VAL A 515 -4.57 50.23 -2.30
N ASP A 516 -4.40 48.95 -2.15
CA ASP A 516 -3.18 48.33 -1.68
C ASP A 516 -2.66 47.31 -2.70
N GLY A 517 -1.36 47.08 -2.70
CA GLY A 517 -0.74 46.08 -3.57
C GLY A 517 0.41 45.37 -2.89
N MET A 518 0.69 44.19 -3.39
CA MET A 518 1.77 43.32 -2.94
C MET A 518 2.45 42.68 -4.14
N ALA A 519 3.77 42.54 -4.07
CA ALA A 519 4.57 41.69 -4.92
C ALA A 519 5.60 40.94 -4.08
N GLY A 520 5.75 39.67 -4.31
CA GLY A 520 6.61 38.85 -3.44
C GLY A 520 7.13 37.58 -4.08
N TYR A 521 8.03 36.96 -3.36
CA TYR A 521 8.57 35.65 -3.64
C TYR A 521 8.41 34.74 -2.43
N ARG A 522 8.02 33.50 -2.71
CA ARG A 522 7.87 32.46 -1.68
C ARG A 522 8.54 31.18 -2.13
N GLU A 523 8.97 30.39 -1.18
CA GLU A 523 9.48 29.04 -1.39
C GLU A 523 8.75 28.07 -0.47
N LEU A 524 8.10 27.07 -1.05
CA LEU A 524 7.44 25.97 -0.36
C LEU A 524 8.29 24.72 -0.51
N SER A 525 8.73 24.16 0.61
CA SER A 525 9.40 22.88 0.68
C SER A 525 8.50 21.86 1.33
N GLU A 526 8.31 20.72 0.69
CA GLU A 526 7.44 19.63 1.14
C GLU A 526 8.25 18.34 1.24
N ASP A 527 8.04 17.57 2.30
CA ASP A 527 8.66 16.26 2.54
C ASP A 527 7.56 15.21 2.75
N TYR A 528 7.33 14.41 1.72
CA TYR A 528 6.28 13.41 1.68
C TYR A 528 6.77 12.09 2.25
N SER A 529 6.14 11.63 3.33
CA SER A 529 6.31 10.32 3.95
C SER A 529 5.04 9.51 3.75
N ILE A 530 5.11 8.48 2.91
CA ILE A 530 3.96 7.69 2.51
C ILE A 530 4.20 6.23 2.88
N GLN A 531 3.21 5.59 3.48
CA GLN A 531 3.20 4.16 3.77
C GLN A 531 2.21 3.43 2.86
N GLY A 532 2.36 2.11 2.73
CA GLY A 532 1.49 1.28 1.89
C GLY A 532 1.86 1.30 0.42
N GLU A 533 0.87 1.16 -0.44
CA GLU A 533 1.06 0.96 -1.88
C GLU A 533 1.77 2.12 -2.60
N LEU A 534 1.59 3.34 -2.13
CA LEU A 534 2.19 4.55 -2.72
C LEU A 534 3.50 4.96 -2.04
N SER A 535 4.08 4.12 -1.19
CA SER A 535 5.30 4.43 -0.42
C SER A 535 6.52 4.76 -1.29
N ASP A 536 6.57 4.25 -2.51
CA ASP A 536 7.60 4.54 -3.50
C ASP A 536 7.58 6.00 -4.01
N LEU A 537 6.48 6.73 -3.78
CA LEU A 537 6.35 8.14 -4.10
C LEU A 537 6.82 9.07 -2.97
N SER A 538 7.26 8.53 -1.85
CA SER A 538 7.88 9.33 -0.79
C SER A 538 9.07 10.11 -1.32
N GLY A 539 9.19 11.38 -0.94
CA GLY A 539 10.24 12.22 -1.45
C GLY A 539 10.03 13.69 -1.12
N ARG A 540 10.84 14.54 -1.71
CA ARG A 540 10.83 15.99 -1.48
C ARG A 540 10.44 16.73 -2.72
N ALA A 541 9.61 17.77 -2.54
CA ALA A 541 9.27 18.74 -3.57
C ALA A 541 9.60 20.15 -3.10
N LYS A 542 10.05 20.98 -4.03
CA LYS A 542 10.39 22.37 -3.76
C LYS A 542 9.73 23.25 -4.79
N SER A 543 8.85 24.14 -4.34
CA SER A 543 8.10 25.05 -5.19
C SER A 543 8.56 26.49 -4.96
N HIS A 544 8.96 27.14 -6.05
CA HIS A 544 9.26 28.58 -6.10
C HIS A 544 8.03 29.32 -6.59
N ILE A 545 7.61 30.33 -5.86
CA ILE A 545 6.32 30.98 -6.08
C ILE A 545 6.54 32.48 -6.20
N LEU A 546 6.21 33.05 -7.34
CA LEU A 546 6.09 34.47 -7.52
C LEU A 546 4.65 34.87 -7.21
N THR A 547 4.44 35.86 -6.35
CA THR A 547 3.12 36.30 -5.96
C THR A 547 2.92 37.78 -6.23
N ALA A 548 1.71 38.14 -6.57
CA ALA A 548 1.26 39.52 -6.68
C ALA A 548 -0.20 39.63 -6.25
N GLY A 549 -0.54 40.73 -5.64
CA GLY A 549 -1.91 41.00 -5.21
C GLY A 549 -2.25 42.47 -5.29
N ILE A 550 -3.50 42.75 -5.53
CA ILE A 550 -4.09 44.10 -5.47
C ILE A 550 -5.39 44.01 -4.68
N ARG A 551 -5.62 45.00 -3.83
CA ARG A 551 -6.85 45.12 -3.07
C ARG A 551 -7.37 46.53 -3.15
N GLY A 552 -8.68 46.69 -3.33
CA GLY A 552 -9.40 47.94 -3.21
C GLY A 552 -10.53 47.85 -2.18
N GLY A 553 -10.80 48.92 -1.51
CA GLY A 553 -11.89 48.98 -0.54
C GLY A 553 -12.37 50.38 -0.31
N TRP A 554 -13.50 50.44 0.37
CA TRP A 554 -14.13 51.71 0.71
C TRP A 554 -14.60 51.68 2.17
N LYS A 555 -13.93 52.43 3.04
CA LYS A 555 -14.31 52.54 4.44
C LYS A 555 -15.38 53.63 4.61
N MET A 556 -16.58 53.21 4.94
CA MET A 556 -17.74 54.07 5.14
C MET A 556 -18.13 54.08 6.60
N HIS A 557 -18.52 55.24 7.15
CA HIS A 557 -19.06 55.37 8.48
C HIS A 557 -20.58 55.25 8.45
N ALA A 558 -21.15 54.29 9.18
CA ALA A 558 -22.58 54.09 9.35
C ALA A 558 -23.05 54.79 10.63
N ALA A 559 -23.43 56.05 10.51
CA ALA A 559 -23.79 56.92 11.66
C ALA A 559 -24.84 56.34 12.62
N PRO A 560 -25.92 55.66 12.19
CA PRO A 560 -26.94 55.13 13.10
C PRO A 560 -26.40 54.02 14.04
N LEU A 561 -25.37 53.30 13.61
CA LEU A 561 -24.79 52.19 14.38
C LEU A 561 -23.45 52.54 15.04
N ASP A 562 -22.93 53.72 14.74
CA ASP A 562 -21.60 54.16 15.16
C ASP A 562 -20.53 53.09 14.82
N MET A 563 -20.57 52.63 13.58
CA MET A 563 -19.69 51.56 13.03
C MET A 563 -19.14 52.01 11.70
N SER A 564 -17.96 51.49 11.36
CA SER A 564 -17.44 51.57 10.01
C SER A 564 -17.74 50.27 9.27
N ILE A 565 -18.12 50.36 8.00
CA ILE A 565 -18.35 49.23 7.11
C ILE A 565 -17.41 49.39 5.91
N THR A 566 -16.65 48.34 5.63
CA THR A 566 -15.64 48.37 4.58
C THR A 566 -15.83 47.18 3.62
N PRO A 567 -16.53 47.40 2.49
CA PRO A 567 -16.47 46.45 1.39
C PRO A 567 -15.08 46.46 0.79
N THR A 568 -14.58 45.27 0.49
CA THR A 568 -13.26 45.03 -0.14
C THR A 568 -13.33 44.01 -1.27
N VAL A 569 -12.51 44.23 -2.27
CA VAL A 569 -12.26 43.28 -3.34
C VAL A 569 -10.75 43.16 -3.52
N SER A 570 -10.25 41.95 -3.51
CA SER A 570 -8.84 41.66 -3.80
C SER A 570 -8.70 40.63 -4.89
N LEU A 571 -7.67 40.83 -5.72
CA LEU A 571 -7.23 39.89 -6.72
C LEU A 571 -5.79 39.44 -6.37
N ASN A 572 -5.60 38.16 -6.20
CA ASN A 572 -4.32 37.58 -5.82
C ASN A 572 -3.90 36.56 -6.86
N GLY A 573 -2.64 36.61 -7.28
CA GLY A 573 -2.07 35.70 -8.26
C GLY A 573 -0.77 35.09 -7.75
N ALA A 574 -0.51 33.89 -8.22
CA ALA A 574 0.74 33.19 -7.96
C ALA A 574 1.17 32.45 -9.24
N ARG A 575 2.48 32.42 -9.47
CA ARG A 575 3.10 31.57 -10.48
C ARG A 575 4.03 30.60 -9.76
N VAL A 576 3.80 29.31 -9.96
CA VAL A 576 4.55 28.23 -9.30
C VAL A 576 5.26 27.36 -10.34
N ASN A 577 6.45 26.89 -10.02
CA ASN A 577 7.15 25.90 -10.83
C ASN A 577 6.63 24.48 -10.58
N GLY A 578 6.85 23.61 -11.56
CA GLY A 578 6.54 22.19 -11.44
C GLY A 578 7.54 21.42 -10.57
N ASN A 579 7.10 20.27 -10.11
CA ASN A 579 7.92 19.28 -9.39
C ASN A 579 7.56 17.89 -9.86
N ARG A 580 8.50 16.94 -9.69
CA ARG A 580 8.27 15.55 -10.02
C ARG A 580 8.76 14.64 -8.89
N LEU A 581 7.89 13.74 -8.47
CA LEU A 581 8.21 12.66 -7.55
C LEU A 581 8.21 11.35 -8.33
N GLN A 582 9.31 10.63 -8.27
CA GLN A 582 9.52 9.41 -9.03
C GLN A 582 9.50 8.20 -8.10
N GLY A 583 8.54 7.33 -8.29
CA GLY A 583 8.48 6.01 -7.69
C GLY A 583 9.06 4.93 -8.61
N ARG A 584 8.88 3.68 -8.21
CA ARG A 584 9.40 2.51 -8.93
C ARG A 584 8.66 2.25 -10.24
N GLU A 585 7.33 2.33 -10.20
CA GLU A 585 6.42 1.98 -11.31
C GLU A 585 5.52 3.14 -11.70
N ARG A 586 5.66 4.27 -11.03
CA ARG A 586 4.79 5.44 -11.17
C ARG A 586 5.52 6.73 -10.83
N SER A 587 4.96 7.82 -11.29
CA SER A 587 5.43 9.15 -10.92
C SER A 587 4.28 10.12 -10.76
N VAL A 588 4.52 11.15 -9.97
CA VAL A 588 3.64 12.30 -9.79
C VAL A 588 4.36 13.53 -10.29
N GLU A 589 3.76 14.22 -11.22
CA GLU A 589 4.24 15.50 -11.73
C GLU A 589 3.27 16.59 -11.26
N LEU A 590 3.74 17.45 -10.37
CA LEU A 590 3.03 18.65 -9.96
C LEU A 590 3.29 19.73 -11.01
N HIS A 591 2.23 20.24 -11.63
CA HIS A 591 2.38 21.16 -12.78
C HIS A 591 2.94 22.52 -12.35
N ASP A 592 3.63 23.15 -13.26
CA ASP A 592 3.90 24.59 -13.22
C ASP A 592 2.69 25.36 -13.76
N GLY A 593 2.58 26.61 -13.40
CA GLY A 593 1.54 27.48 -13.94
C GLY A 593 1.14 28.62 -13.03
N ASP A 594 0.07 29.24 -13.42
CA ASP A 594 -0.48 30.41 -12.76
C ASP A 594 -1.78 30.07 -12.02
N ALA A 595 -1.95 30.65 -10.85
CA ALA A 595 -3.19 30.59 -10.06
C ALA A 595 -3.70 32.02 -9.81
N LEU A 596 -5.00 32.20 -9.88
CA LEU A 596 -5.64 33.50 -9.72
C LEU A 596 -6.89 33.38 -8.85
N TRP A 597 -6.96 34.16 -7.79
CA TRP A 597 -8.06 34.15 -6.83
C TRP A 597 -8.65 35.53 -6.64
N LEU A 598 -9.97 35.60 -6.64
CA LEU A 598 -10.74 36.77 -6.26
C LEU A 598 -11.29 36.57 -4.85
N LYS A 599 -11.14 37.59 -4.00
CA LYS A 599 -11.79 37.62 -2.69
C LYS A 599 -12.59 38.91 -2.57
N ALA A 600 -13.88 38.81 -2.34
CA ALA A 600 -14.78 39.93 -2.18
C ALA A 600 -15.61 39.75 -0.90
N GLY A 601 -15.79 40.84 -0.15
CA GLY A 601 -16.55 40.76 1.08
C GLY A 601 -16.70 42.10 1.78
N VAL A 602 -17.13 42.03 3.02
CA VAL A 602 -17.39 43.18 3.85
C VAL A 602 -16.89 42.95 5.27
N GLU A 603 -16.28 43.97 5.85
CA GLU A 603 -15.88 44.01 7.25
C GLU A 603 -16.62 45.14 7.97
N ALA A 604 -17.15 44.85 9.12
CA ALA A 604 -17.71 45.82 10.04
C ALA A 604 -16.73 46.07 11.19
N GLU A 605 -16.53 47.32 11.56
CA GLU A 605 -15.62 47.75 12.61
C GLU A 605 -16.31 48.69 13.58
N LYS A 606 -16.16 48.45 14.89
CA LYS A 606 -16.61 49.30 15.96
C LYS A 606 -15.48 49.66 16.89
N VAL A 607 -15.26 50.94 17.08
CA VAL A 607 -14.27 51.47 18.02
C VAL A 607 -14.95 51.78 19.33
N SER A 608 -14.37 51.32 20.45
CA SER A 608 -14.83 51.57 21.80
C SER A 608 -13.63 51.85 22.71
N GLY A 609 -13.36 53.11 22.99
CA GLY A 609 -12.18 53.52 23.74
C GLY A 609 -10.87 53.10 23.00
N ASN A 610 -10.02 52.35 23.70
CA ASN A 610 -8.79 51.84 23.14
C ASN A 610 -8.93 50.51 22.40
N MET A 611 -10.15 50.01 22.26
CA MET A 611 -10.45 48.72 21.65
C MET A 611 -11.20 48.91 20.33
N THR A 612 -10.88 48.08 19.36
CA THR A 612 -11.57 47.99 18.07
C THR A 612 -12.01 46.55 17.84
N LEU A 613 -13.33 46.38 17.68
CA LEU A 613 -13.94 45.10 17.31
C LEU A 613 -14.15 45.05 15.81
N LYS A 614 -13.81 43.91 15.19
CA LYS A 614 -14.00 43.68 13.76
C LYS A 614 -14.73 42.36 13.52
N ALA A 615 -15.60 42.37 12.53
CA ALA A 615 -16.25 41.15 12.05
C ALA A 615 -16.39 41.24 10.54
N GLY A 616 -16.05 40.15 9.83
CA GLY A 616 -16.08 40.19 8.40
C GLY A 616 -16.52 38.85 7.78
N ILE A 617 -17.01 38.97 6.55
CA ILE A 617 -17.36 37.83 5.70
C ILE A 617 -16.90 38.11 4.27
N TRP A 618 -16.25 37.10 3.68
CA TRP A 618 -15.75 37.17 2.31
C TRP A 618 -16.10 35.89 1.54
N ARG A 619 -16.23 36.05 0.23
CA ARG A 619 -16.27 34.95 -0.73
C ARG A 619 -14.94 34.91 -1.46
N ASN A 620 -14.27 33.74 -1.42
CA ASN A 620 -13.10 33.44 -2.21
C ASN A 620 -13.52 32.64 -3.45
N ILE A 621 -13.01 33.01 -4.63
CA ILE A 621 -13.34 32.40 -5.90
C ILE A 621 -12.03 32.17 -6.66
N THR A 622 -11.85 30.98 -7.17
CA THR A 622 -10.76 30.63 -8.06
C THR A 622 -11.16 31.02 -9.50
N LEU A 623 -10.38 31.88 -10.14
CA LEU A 623 -10.74 32.49 -11.42
C LEU A 623 -10.20 31.71 -12.63
N ASN A 624 -9.19 30.87 -12.44
CA ASN A 624 -8.60 30.07 -13.51
C ASN A 624 -8.37 28.62 -13.02
N ASP A 625 -7.99 27.75 -13.93
CA ASP A 625 -7.56 26.43 -13.57
C ASP A 625 -6.15 26.50 -12.95
N MET A 626 -6.09 26.28 -11.63
CA MET A 626 -4.81 26.25 -10.93
C MET A 626 -3.95 25.10 -11.43
N PRO A 627 -2.61 25.17 -11.28
CA PRO A 627 -1.74 24.09 -11.65
C PRO A 627 -2.10 22.78 -10.93
N GLY A 628 -2.49 21.80 -11.68
CA GLY A 628 -2.88 20.49 -11.19
C GLY A 628 -1.71 19.50 -11.15
N MET A 629 -1.98 18.25 -11.48
CA MET A 629 -0.98 17.20 -11.47
C MET A 629 -1.20 16.17 -12.58
N THR A 630 -0.14 15.46 -12.90
CA THR A 630 -0.18 14.28 -13.78
C THR A 630 0.31 13.06 -13.02
N LEU A 631 -0.51 12.02 -12.99
CA LEU A 631 -0.17 10.72 -12.45
C LEU A 631 0.19 9.79 -13.60
N ARG A 632 1.43 9.33 -13.64
CA ARG A 632 1.97 8.50 -14.71
C ARG A 632 2.36 7.12 -14.21
N ASP A 633 2.14 6.16 -15.06
CA ASP A 633 2.73 4.82 -14.96
C ASP A 633 3.14 4.31 -16.34
N ASP A 634 3.44 3.02 -16.43
CA ASP A 634 3.85 2.36 -17.67
C ASP A 634 2.76 2.35 -18.74
N TRP A 635 1.50 2.44 -18.35
CA TRP A 635 0.38 2.37 -19.27
C TRP A 635 0.00 3.74 -19.82
N LYS A 636 -0.25 4.73 -18.96
CA LYS A 636 -0.66 6.06 -19.39
C LYS A 636 -0.34 7.18 -18.40
N ALA A 637 -0.43 8.41 -18.87
CA ALA A 637 -0.49 9.61 -18.05
C ALA A 637 -1.95 10.04 -17.86
N ARG A 638 -2.27 10.46 -16.64
CA ARG A 638 -3.59 10.96 -16.27
C ARG A 638 -3.41 12.37 -15.74
N HIS A 639 -4.04 13.32 -16.41
CA HIS A 639 -3.97 14.73 -16.06
C HIS A 639 -5.17 15.10 -15.19
N TYR A 640 -4.89 15.79 -14.11
CA TYR A 640 -5.92 16.24 -13.18
C TYR A 640 -5.75 17.72 -12.92
N ASP A 641 -6.86 18.45 -13.04
CA ASP A 641 -6.91 19.84 -12.62
C ASP A 641 -6.89 19.93 -11.10
N ALA A 642 -6.36 21.05 -10.60
CA ALA A 642 -6.42 21.34 -9.18
C ALA A 642 -7.86 21.57 -8.73
N GLU A 643 -8.16 21.20 -7.50
CA GLU A 643 -9.44 21.49 -6.88
C GLU A 643 -9.59 23.02 -6.67
N LYS A 644 -10.78 23.53 -6.92
CA LYS A 644 -11.07 24.94 -6.71
C LYS A 644 -11.06 25.30 -5.23
N ALA A 645 -10.46 26.43 -4.91
CA ALA A 645 -10.38 26.93 -3.54
C ALA A 645 -11.55 27.85 -3.16
N ASP A 646 -12.70 27.70 -3.80
CA ASP A 646 -13.91 28.49 -3.56
C ASP A 646 -14.45 28.21 -2.18
N ARG A 647 -14.66 29.28 -1.38
CA ARG A 647 -15.14 29.15 -0.01
C ARG A 647 -15.65 30.50 0.51
N TYR A 648 -16.47 30.46 1.56
CA TYR A 648 -16.74 31.62 2.39
C TYR A 648 -15.78 31.63 3.57
N THR A 649 -15.29 32.82 3.93
CA THR A 649 -14.45 33.03 5.10
C THR A 649 -15.15 34.01 6.04
N VAL A 650 -15.28 33.65 7.30
CA VAL A 650 -15.76 34.54 8.37
C VAL A 650 -14.62 34.84 9.32
N SER A 651 -14.59 36.07 9.84
CA SER A 651 -13.57 36.47 10.77
C SER A 651 -14.13 37.34 11.90
N PHE A 652 -13.49 37.23 13.07
CA PHE A 652 -13.68 38.09 14.21
C PHE A 652 -12.32 38.55 14.68
N GLY A 653 -12.18 39.85 14.90
CA GLY A 653 -10.94 40.48 15.32
C GLY A 653 -11.14 41.45 16.47
N LEU A 654 -10.06 41.56 17.25
CA LEU A 654 -9.95 42.50 18.35
C LEU A 654 -8.60 43.20 18.28
N ASN A 655 -8.61 44.54 18.21
CA ASN A 655 -7.40 45.33 18.30
C ASN A 655 -7.46 46.18 19.59
N GLY A 656 -6.37 46.21 20.32
CA GLY A 656 -6.25 47.02 21.52
C GLY A 656 -5.00 47.91 21.48
N LYS A 657 -5.15 49.21 21.75
CA LYS A 657 -4.01 50.11 21.94
C LYS A 657 -3.54 50.01 23.39
N LEU A 658 -2.34 49.52 23.60
CA LEU A 658 -1.69 49.44 24.92
C LEU A 658 -1.03 50.76 25.29
N THR A 659 -0.43 51.43 24.31
CA THR A 659 0.12 52.77 24.41
C THR A 659 -0.21 53.54 23.13
N GLU A 660 0.19 54.81 23.03
CA GLU A 660 0.04 55.60 21.80
C GLU A 660 0.75 54.96 20.60
N LYS A 661 1.82 54.21 20.85
CA LYS A 661 2.68 53.59 19.84
C LYS A 661 2.57 52.08 19.75
N LEU A 662 2.05 51.39 20.75
CA LEU A 662 1.99 49.95 20.80
C LEU A 662 0.56 49.44 20.80
N SER A 663 0.24 48.58 19.85
CA SER A 663 -1.04 47.90 19.78
C SER A 663 -0.88 46.39 19.69
N VAL A 664 -1.91 45.67 20.13
CA VAL A 664 -2.02 44.23 20.04
C VAL A 664 -3.28 43.87 19.29
N GLN A 665 -3.23 42.76 18.58
CA GLN A 665 -4.42 42.24 17.88
C GLN A 665 -4.57 40.74 18.13
N ALA A 666 -5.80 40.30 18.12
CA ALA A 666 -6.19 38.92 18.07
C ALA A 666 -7.26 38.76 16.99
N LYS A 667 -7.13 37.74 16.14
CA LYS A 667 -8.11 37.48 15.09
C LYS A 667 -8.36 35.96 14.99
N VAL A 668 -9.60 35.60 14.76
CA VAL A 668 -10.01 34.21 14.48
C VAL A 668 -10.74 34.20 13.16
N ASN A 669 -10.33 33.28 12.30
CA ASN A 669 -10.93 33.01 11.00
C ASN A 669 -11.46 31.58 10.94
N SER A 670 -12.51 31.37 10.14
CA SER A 670 -13.01 30.05 9.79
C SER A 670 -13.58 30.10 8.40
N SER A 671 -13.47 29.01 7.65
CA SER A 671 -14.13 28.88 6.36
C SER A 671 -15.38 28.02 6.45
N ILE A 672 -16.39 28.42 5.69
CA ILE A 672 -17.66 27.74 5.54
C ILE A 672 -17.72 27.29 4.07
N ASP A 673 -18.07 26.04 3.84
CA ASP A 673 -18.15 25.46 2.50
C ASP A 673 -16.77 25.37 1.80
N GLY A 674 -16.72 24.68 0.67
CA GLY A 674 -15.53 24.49 -0.15
C GLY A 674 -14.81 23.18 0.09
N TYR A 675 -13.99 22.81 -0.89
CA TYR A 675 -13.14 21.61 -0.83
C TYR A 675 -12.00 21.76 0.19
N PHE A 676 -11.28 22.88 0.11
CA PHE A 676 -10.26 23.25 1.09
C PHE A 676 -10.90 24.04 2.23
N LYS A 677 -10.81 23.53 3.45
CA LYS A 677 -11.44 24.15 4.63
C LYS A 677 -10.41 24.55 5.65
N THR A 678 -10.57 25.74 6.19
CA THR A 678 -9.91 26.15 7.41
C THR A 678 -10.95 26.13 8.53
N ASP A 679 -10.88 25.12 9.40
CA ASP A 679 -11.84 24.99 10.50
C ASP A 679 -11.68 26.12 11.52
N ALA A 680 -10.43 26.40 11.85
CA ALA A 680 -10.08 27.53 12.72
C ALA A 680 -8.67 28.03 12.43
N GLU A 681 -8.51 29.31 12.34
CA GLU A 681 -7.22 30.01 12.32
C GLU A 681 -7.22 31.04 13.42
N GLY A 682 -6.20 31.06 14.26
CA GLY A 682 -5.96 32.08 15.27
C GLY A 682 -4.70 32.88 14.92
N ILE A 683 -4.79 34.20 15.00
CA ILE A 683 -3.70 35.12 14.74
C ILE A 683 -3.56 36.07 15.94
N LEU A 684 -2.30 36.18 16.42
CA LEU A 684 -1.94 37.15 17.45
C LEU A 684 -0.84 38.03 16.87
N GLY A 685 -1.02 39.36 17.07
CA GLY A 685 -0.09 40.31 16.52
C GLY A 685 0.23 41.45 17.47
N ILE A 686 1.41 41.99 17.28
CA ILE A 686 1.84 43.24 17.89
C ILE A 686 2.26 44.21 16.79
N ARG A 687 2.02 45.47 17.03
CA ARG A 687 2.44 46.55 16.16
C ARG A 687 3.01 47.69 16.97
N TYR A 688 4.10 48.26 16.47
CA TYR A 688 4.72 49.46 17.00
C TYR A 688 4.72 50.55 15.95
N ASP A 689 4.09 51.70 16.27
CA ASP A 689 4.01 52.89 15.39
C ASP A 689 5.20 53.81 15.66
N PHE A 690 5.85 54.25 14.58
CA PHE A 690 7.08 55.07 14.66
C PHE A 690 6.84 56.53 15.11
#